data_6bd96a8300ac44c44566c85abb5a1ac8
#
_entry.id   6bd96a8300ac44c44566c85abb5a1ac8
#
_cell.length_a   1.000
_cell.length_b   1.000
_cell.length_c   1.000
_cell.angle_alpha   90.00
_cell.angle_beta   90.00
_cell.angle_gamma   90.00
#
_symmetry.space_group_name_H-M   'P 1'
#
loop_
_entity.id
_entity.type
_entity.pdbx_description
1 polymer ?
#
loop_
_entity_poly.entity_id
_entity_poly.type
_entity_poly.pdbx_seq_one_letter_code
_entity_poly.pdbx_strand_id
1 'polypeptide(L)'
;MAPSRSSVPISNGHSEAKTAVAAKDKKLAVDSIQLENLLLRDEEIFQTSLNSDDYLDSLAPIIKNAVKLNGLNELITKLNDIVHQKDEELNQVSIESMDEINQCMETIASIHRSADELNNQFLTVHQGLNKSAFELMTRKKNYIKYKEVCNRINETHVVLTECIQVLELMNRILDLIKQTKYFLALKLIDEMTNVHIQKVDEFSFAKKIVASTPHLTKMIEDDSFENLTKWLSINLERKLRAVGEALYENLAELQDIWREQQNKHEMYRPYKLNSPVELSLRDPTLNYDIFFDESLKIPLNNVYDAILVYLTLHELDTLRDVYYKEWMKKYSRIIYPLTSASANKKEIIFSNNELDEYLKKIAAFFVMDKQLNLITKFQLRTNNQADDLWISYVSKLKPVLLFNLKRNDFYDLRELHGFKQVIGDFMQIMDSNEYYIGDLYEVLMIIFKDYFAPLIVQDFRKQYIGAMQKELYTSLQVDERRYRDVMKTLFYFKDAPFAPERVRNKFPVKFPFSEDYATFCKILHKLILKTLKFIEVYYNYEINEIINVIVNDIFEQFLGEKKGFGIAWEIEDFIRKNSTNKEVTAQSFVNLEHYIIGLMEIGKLLNVTLRQETGMGIHNIDNNGTFTLKAVETFTKLKKFSEETLYQMVDTKLQELLDLVEYEDFTPPVLERNSEANFSVKDFAMFLENLFTSIFENLSPQLRTLGLFRAYDFVSQYFLGILHDAPKYNSVFIDNFDLDIKYLEKSMQRLGDAEEAADASQGNVSIDSTFSELRQSVDLLKLDNYEEYLTNNTYRTRNFSSIKFEKGVQLISKMQGREDALLARNSSIHRSPQRSNTTNSISHSISSRNFSNLMGNKYNDEDSTPGLNLRSNPNSRPASPSPSPRADSGARLSPGLASTTGSITGSRLAQFAGSFKQNGQNDQNGE
;
A
#
# COMPACT_ATOMS: atom_id res chain seq x y z
N MET A 1 67.32 -23.31 43.12
CA MET A 1 68.31 -22.28 43.44
C MET A 1 68.23 -21.18 42.36
N ALA A 2 67.74 -20.08 42.76
CA ALA A 2 67.99 -18.83 42.08
C ALA A 2 69.44 -18.41 42.27
N PRO A 3 70.06 -17.37 41.67
CA PRO A 3 69.45 -16.21 41.17
C PRO A 3 70.10 -15.54 39.91
N SER A 4 69.50 -14.43 39.58
CA SER A 4 70.01 -13.10 39.30
C SER A 4 70.02 -12.64 37.84
N ARG A 5 69.20 -11.66 37.63
CA ARG A 5 69.41 -10.20 37.42
C ARG A 5 70.33 -9.81 36.28
N SER A 6 69.85 -9.04 35.34
CA SER A 6 69.98 -7.58 35.17
C SER A 6 69.96 -7.34 33.67
N SER A 7 69.51 -6.28 33.09
CA SER A 7 69.15 -4.96 33.39
C SER A 7 68.78 -4.23 32.06
N VAL A 8 67.98 -3.32 32.12
CA VAL A 8 67.66 -2.24 31.15
C VAL A 8 68.90 -1.46 30.75
N PRO A 9 69.00 -0.80 29.56
CA PRO A 9 68.55 0.58 29.45
C PRO A 9 67.93 0.94 28.08
N ILE A 10 66.82 1.66 28.07
CA ILE A 10 66.61 3.14 27.84
C ILE A 10 67.63 3.77 26.87
N SER A 11 67.04 4.35 25.82
CA SER A 11 67.28 5.72 25.30
C SER A 11 66.40 5.95 24.07
N ASN A 12 65.43 6.77 24.15
CA ASN A 12 65.44 8.20 23.90
C ASN A 12 66.01 8.60 22.54
N GLY A 13 65.16 9.39 21.84
CA GLY A 13 65.57 10.37 20.89
C GLY A 13 64.42 10.61 19.87
N HIS A 14 63.60 11.54 20.10
CA HIS A 14 63.55 12.88 19.49
C HIS A 14 63.94 12.84 18.02
N SER A 15 63.24 13.45 17.12
CA SER A 15 62.61 14.79 17.07
C SER A 15 61.85 14.96 15.78
N GLU A 16 60.76 15.69 15.84
CA GLU A 16 60.60 16.96 15.07
C GLU A 16 60.98 16.90 13.58
N ALA A 17 60.21 17.30 12.68
CA ALA A 17 59.52 18.55 12.53
C ALA A 17 58.75 18.64 11.23
N LYS A 18 57.68 19.34 11.35
CA LYS A 18 57.30 20.56 10.64
C LYS A 18 56.53 20.38 9.36
N THR A 19 55.27 20.66 9.51
CA THR A 19 54.59 21.94 9.22
C THR A 19 54.57 22.36 7.78
N ALA A 20 53.43 22.58 7.39
CA ALA A 20 52.87 23.54 6.46
C ALA A 20 52.25 22.97 5.20
N VAL A 21 50.97 22.75 5.21
CA VAL A 21 50.09 23.56 4.38
C VAL A 21 48.70 23.56 5.09
N ALA A 22 48.51 24.61 5.88
CA ALA A 22 47.20 24.94 6.38
C ALA A 22 46.70 26.13 5.54
N ALA A 23 45.57 26.06 5.05
CA ALA A 23 44.59 27.12 4.86
C ALA A 23 43.73 26.96 3.62
N LYS A 24 42.76 26.01 3.72
CA LYS A 24 41.52 26.17 2.97
C LYS A 24 40.34 25.33 3.53
N ASP A 25 40.56 24.54 4.56
CA ASP A 25 39.51 23.66 5.09
C ASP A 25 38.90 24.09 6.43
N LYS A 26 38.98 25.41 6.75
CA LYS A 26 38.42 25.85 8.04
C LYS A 26 36.91 26.03 8.10
N LYS A 27 36.19 25.91 6.98
CA LYS A 27 34.71 26.00 7.01
C LYS A 27 33.98 24.62 7.02
N LEU A 28 34.63 23.60 6.46
CA LEU A 28 34.08 22.23 6.53
C LEU A 28 34.44 21.50 7.85
N ALA A 29 35.58 21.84 8.43
CA ALA A 29 36.02 21.20 9.68
C ALA A 29 35.24 21.65 10.92
N VAL A 30 34.61 22.82 10.88
CA VAL A 30 33.79 23.32 12.01
C VAL A 30 32.45 22.57 12.08
N ASP A 31 31.84 22.24 10.91
CA ASP A 31 30.60 21.48 10.88
C ASP A 31 30.83 20.00 11.22
N SER A 32 31.96 19.43 10.83
CA SER A 32 32.41 18.09 11.19
C SER A 32 32.68 17.97 12.70
N ILE A 33 33.36 18.96 13.27
CA ILE A 33 33.67 19.02 14.72
C ILE A 33 32.39 19.23 15.55
N GLN A 34 31.40 19.94 15.04
CA GLN A 34 30.10 20.07 15.72
C GLN A 34 29.30 18.76 15.69
N LEU A 35 29.39 18.01 14.61
CA LEU A 35 28.74 16.68 14.50
C LEU A 35 29.48 15.65 15.37
N GLU A 36 30.80 15.73 15.44
CA GLU A 36 31.64 14.86 16.27
C GLU A 36 31.46 15.13 17.76
N ASN A 37 31.32 16.40 18.15
CA ASN A 37 31.00 16.76 19.53
C ASN A 37 29.57 16.40 19.94
N LEU A 38 28.62 16.33 19.00
CA LEU A 38 27.26 15.82 19.27
C LEU A 38 27.23 14.31 19.41
N LEU A 39 28.08 13.59 18.67
CA LEU A 39 28.22 12.15 18.75
C LEU A 39 29.05 11.71 19.98
N LEU A 40 30.09 12.47 20.34
CA LEU A 40 30.97 12.17 21.48
C LEU A 40 30.36 12.57 22.84
N ARG A 41 29.30 13.41 22.83
CA ARG A 41 28.67 13.87 24.06
C ARG A 41 27.70 12.86 24.67
N ASP A 42 27.26 11.90 23.84
CA ASP A 42 26.29 10.89 24.23
C ASP A 42 26.84 9.47 24.05
N GLU A 43 28.02 9.18 24.64
CA GLU A 43 28.50 7.81 24.76
C GLU A 43 27.49 6.88 25.45
N GLU A 44 26.58 7.45 26.25
CA GLU A 44 25.44 6.72 26.84
C GLU A 44 24.46 6.17 25.83
N ILE A 45 24.36 6.75 24.63
CA ILE A 45 23.42 6.27 23.57
C ILE A 45 23.84 4.90 23.00
N PHE A 46 25.15 4.62 22.96
CA PHE A 46 25.67 3.35 22.50
C PHE A 46 25.70 2.28 23.60
N GLN A 47 25.51 2.68 24.85
CA GLN A 47 25.46 1.77 26.01
C GLN A 47 24.02 1.44 26.43
N THR A 48 23.03 2.22 26.01
CA THR A 48 21.61 1.91 26.26
C THR A 48 21.14 0.77 25.39
N SER A 49 20.60 -0.24 26.03
CA SER A 49 19.96 -1.37 25.35
C SER A 49 18.94 -0.87 24.32
N LEU A 50 19.02 -1.34 23.07
CA LEU A 50 18.10 -1.09 21.95
C LEU A 50 16.61 -1.34 22.29
N ASN A 51 16.31 -1.87 23.47
CA ASN A 51 14.98 -2.20 23.97
C ASN A 51 14.39 -1.13 24.90
N SER A 52 15.04 0.02 25.10
CA SER A 52 14.46 1.10 25.91
C SER A 52 13.70 2.09 25.03
N ASP A 53 12.52 2.49 25.49
CA ASP A 53 11.66 3.47 24.80
C ASP A 53 12.36 4.83 24.61
N ASP A 54 13.37 5.13 25.43
CA ASP A 54 14.16 6.37 25.42
C ASP A 54 15.20 6.43 24.28
N TYR A 55 15.51 5.30 23.64
CA TYR A 55 16.52 5.25 22.56
C TYR A 55 16.13 6.08 21.34
N LEU A 56 14.84 6.05 21.00
CA LEU A 56 14.31 6.79 19.88
C LEU A 56 14.16 8.30 20.13
N ASP A 57 13.84 8.68 21.36
CA ASP A 57 13.76 10.08 21.75
C ASP A 57 15.13 10.74 21.81
N SER A 58 16.17 9.97 22.10
CA SER A 58 17.55 10.44 22.05
C SER A 58 18.12 10.52 20.62
N LEU A 59 17.67 9.61 19.73
CA LEU A 59 18.13 9.57 18.33
C LEU A 59 17.43 10.62 17.44
N ALA A 60 16.17 10.91 17.69
CA ALA A 60 15.37 11.83 16.91
C ALA A 60 15.94 13.26 16.82
N PRO A 61 16.46 13.86 17.89
CA PRO A 61 17.08 15.17 17.84
C PRO A 61 18.39 15.18 17.05
N ILE A 62 19.16 14.10 17.11
CA ILE A 62 20.44 13.97 16.39
C ILE A 62 20.18 13.88 14.89
N ILE A 63 19.24 13.05 14.45
CA ILE A 63 18.83 12.96 13.05
C ILE A 63 18.23 14.29 12.58
N LYS A 64 17.39 14.91 13.39
CA LYS A 64 16.78 16.22 13.05
C LYS A 64 17.82 17.33 12.93
N ASN A 65 18.86 17.30 13.73
CA ASN A 65 19.97 18.24 13.65
C ASN A 65 20.89 17.92 12.47
N ALA A 66 21.14 16.66 12.19
CA ALA A 66 21.88 16.23 11.00
C ALA A 66 21.17 16.61 9.69
N VAL A 67 19.85 16.51 9.65
CA VAL A 67 19.04 16.97 8.51
C VAL A 67 19.06 18.49 8.36
N LYS A 68 19.04 19.23 9.47
CA LYS A 68 19.13 20.71 9.43
C LYS A 68 20.49 21.22 8.96
N LEU A 69 21.54 20.46 9.22
CA LEU A 69 22.92 20.81 8.85
C LEU A 69 23.33 20.25 7.49
N ASN A 70 22.40 19.61 6.75
CA ASN A 70 22.68 18.88 5.49
C ASN A 70 23.79 17.81 5.60
N GLY A 71 24.08 17.39 6.82
CA GLY A 71 25.14 16.43 7.13
C GLY A 71 24.67 14.98 7.30
N LEU A 72 23.49 14.63 6.78
CA LEU A 72 22.92 13.28 6.95
C LEU A 72 23.80 12.20 6.31
N ASN A 73 24.39 12.51 5.16
CA ASN A 73 25.31 11.60 4.49
C ASN A 73 26.64 11.42 5.27
N GLU A 74 27.08 12.47 5.94
CA GLU A 74 28.28 12.44 6.77
C GLU A 74 28.02 11.67 8.09
N LEU A 75 26.81 11.77 8.63
CA LEU A 75 26.37 10.95 9.76
C LEU A 75 26.29 9.47 9.39
N ILE A 76 25.74 9.16 8.22
CA ILE A 76 25.64 7.77 7.73
C ILE A 76 27.03 7.20 7.43
N THR A 77 27.92 7.98 6.82
CA THR A 77 29.29 7.53 6.57
C THR A 77 30.05 7.29 7.87
N LYS A 78 29.93 8.20 8.85
CA LYS A 78 30.56 7.99 10.17
C LYS A 78 29.97 6.83 10.96
N LEU A 79 28.64 6.60 10.88
CA LEU A 79 28.05 5.42 11.47
C LEU A 79 28.52 4.13 10.79
N ASN A 80 28.67 4.14 9.47
CA ASN A 80 29.26 3.04 8.73
C ASN A 80 30.74 2.84 9.08
N ASP A 81 31.49 3.93 9.27
CA ASP A 81 32.87 3.86 9.70
C ASP A 81 33.00 3.26 11.11
N ILE A 82 32.07 3.62 12.02
CA ILE A 82 32.02 3.03 13.36
C ILE A 82 31.65 1.54 13.30
N VAL A 83 30.69 1.16 12.43
CA VAL A 83 30.35 -0.26 12.20
C VAL A 83 31.56 -1.01 11.64
N HIS A 84 32.22 -0.43 10.61
CA HIS A 84 33.46 -1.01 10.08
C HIS A 84 34.57 -1.12 11.12
N GLN A 85 34.70 -0.08 11.95
CA GLN A 85 35.68 -0.09 13.04
C GLN A 85 35.37 -1.19 14.07
N LYS A 86 34.08 -1.40 14.37
CA LYS A 86 33.64 -2.48 15.27
C LYS A 86 33.79 -3.87 14.64
N ASP A 87 33.50 -3.96 13.33
CA ASP A 87 33.77 -5.19 12.57
C ASP A 87 35.26 -5.49 12.46
N GLU A 88 36.10 -4.44 12.33
CA GLU A 88 37.56 -4.58 12.39
C GLU A 88 38.03 -4.96 13.79
N GLU A 89 37.50 -4.36 14.85
CA GLU A 89 37.78 -4.76 16.21
C GLU A 89 37.38 -6.23 16.47
N LEU A 90 36.21 -6.66 15.96
CA LEU A 90 35.74 -8.03 16.08
C LEU A 90 36.62 -9.01 15.27
N ASN A 91 37.04 -8.56 14.07
CA ASN A 91 38.01 -9.30 13.27
C ASN A 91 39.40 -9.36 13.95
N GLN A 92 39.82 -8.25 14.58
CA GLN A 92 41.07 -8.23 15.35
C GLN A 92 40.99 -9.19 16.55
N VAL A 93 39.93 -9.18 17.32
CA VAL A 93 39.74 -10.12 18.43
C VAL A 93 39.69 -11.58 17.93
N SER A 94 39.07 -11.78 16.76
CA SER A 94 39.08 -13.11 16.12
C SER A 94 40.45 -13.51 15.63
N ILE A 95 41.23 -12.55 15.09
CA ILE A 95 42.61 -12.78 14.67
C ILE A 95 43.52 -12.98 15.89
N GLU A 96 43.37 -12.18 16.95
CA GLU A 96 44.11 -12.32 18.20
C GLU A 96 43.89 -13.69 18.87
N SER A 97 42.62 -14.17 18.88
CA SER A 97 42.33 -15.51 19.40
C SER A 97 42.91 -16.62 18.50
N MET A 98 43.01 -16.40 17.18
CA MET A 98 43.74 -17.29 16.27
C MET A 98 45.26 -17.22 16.50
N ASP A 99 45.74 -16.01 16.75
CA ASP A 99 47.18 -15.82 17.07
C ASP A 99 47.54 -16.41 18.43
N GLU A 100 46.66 -16.35 19.42
CA GLU A 100 46.89 -17.04 20.71
C GLU A 100 46.93 -18.57 20.53
N ILE A 101 46.06 -19.12 19.67
CA ILE A 101 46.08 -20.54 19.34
C ILE A 101 47.36 -20.87 18.56
N ASN A 102 47.78 -20.02 17.63
CA ASN A 102 49.03 -20.19 16.90
C ASN A 102 50.28 -20.06 17.83
N GLN A 103 50.26 -19.10 18.76
CA GLN A 103 51.29 -18.96 19.77
C GLN A 103 51.36 -20.18 20.70
N CYS A 104 50.17 -20.74 21.06
CA CYS A 104 50.15 -21.99 21.84
C CYS A 104 50.74 -23.15 21.05
N MET A 105 50.49 -23.23 19.75
CA MET A 105 51.13 -24.22 18.86
C MET A 105 52.65 -23.99 18.69
N GLU A 106 53.06 -22.71 18.59
CA GLU A 106 54.47 -22.38 18.54
C GLU A 106 55.21 -22.67 19.86
N THR A 107 54.56 -22.42 21.00
CA THR A 107 55.15 -22.78 22.30
C THR A 107 55.25 -24.28 22.46
N ILE A 108 54.29 -25.09 22.03
CA ILE A 108 54.43 -26.56 21.98
C ILE A 108 55.60 -27.00 21.06
N ALA A 109 55.69 -26.36 19.88
CA ALA A 109 56.77 -26.63 18.97
C ALA A 109 58.17 -26.18 19.51
N SER A 110 58.18 -25.12 20.32
CA SER A 110 59.44 -24.68 20.99
C SER A 110 59.82 -25.59 22.12
N ILE A 111 58.89 -26.12 22.89
CA ILE A 111 59.15 -27.12 23.94
C ILE A 111 59.71 -28.40 23.32
N HIS A 112 59.21 -28.83 22.18
CA HIS A 112 59.71 -29.98 21.44
C HIS A 112 61.16 -29.75 20.98
N ARG A 113 61.43 -28.54 20.45
CA ARG A 113 62.80 -28.17 20.04
C ARG A 113 63.80 -28.12 21.24
N SER A 114 63.29 -27.59 22.37
CA SER A 114 64.14 -27.54 23.59
C SER A 114 64.43 -28.90 24.16
N ALA A 115 63.52 -29.87 24.03
CA ALA A 115 63.75 -31.27 24.42
C ALA A 115 64.79 -31.95 23.51
N ASP A 116 64.71 -31.62 22.21
CA ASP A 116 65.71 -32.14 21.24
C ASP A 116 67.12 -31.52 21.48
N GLU A 117 67.17 -30.24 21.81
CA GLU A 117 68.39 -29.54 22.18
C GLU A 117 68.94 -30.06 23.47
N LEU A 118 68.15 -30.39 24.47
CA LEU A 118 68.58 -31.02 25.71
C LEU A 118 69.10 -32.42 25.44
N ASN A 119 68.49 -33.17 24.56
CA ASN A 119 68.94 -34.47 24.13
C ASN A 119 70.33 -34.42 23.41
N ASN A 120 70.48 -33.38 22.56
CA ASN A 120 71.70 -33.10 21.86
C ASN A 120 72.86 -32.67 22.83
N GLN A 121 72.56 -31.88 23.85
CA GLN A 121 73.53 -31.51 24.89
C GLN A 121 73.93 -32.72 25.71
N PHE A 122 72.95 -33.59 26.02
CA PHE A 122 73.28 -34.85 26.72
C PHE A 122 74.18 -35.76 25.91
N LEU A 123 73.90 -35.84 24.58
CA LEU A 123 74.77 -36.59 23.66
C LEU A 123 76.15 -35.99 23.55
N THR A 124 76.33 -34.66 23.60
CA THR A 124 77.60 -33.98 23.56
C THR A 124 78.41 -34.14 24.86
N VAL A 125 77.71 -34.12 25.96
CA VAL A 125 78.35 -34.46 27.28
C VAL A 125 78.79 -35.95 27.34
N HIS A 126 77.91 -36.82 26.83
CA HIS A 126 78.20 -38.23 26.71
C HIS A 126 79.38 -38.50 25.76
N GLN A 127 79.48 -37.77 24.63
CA GLN A 127 80.69 -37.84 23.77
C GLN A 127 81.96 -37.27 24.41
N GLY A 128 81.82 -36.21 25.27
CA GLY A 128 82.93 -35.64 25.99
C GLY A 128 83.46 -36.54 27.09
N LEU A 129 82.59 -37.25 27.76
CA LEU A 129 82.93 -38.25 28.75
C LEU A 129 83.67 -39.46 28.16
N ASN A 130 83.20 -39.84 26.93
CA ASN A 130 83.88 -40.91 26.24
C ASN A 130 85.24 -40.49 25.65
N LYS A 131 85.44 -39.20 25.37
CA LYS A 131 86.70 -38.65 24.92
C LYS A 131 87.82 -38.66 26.03
N SER A 132 87.42 -38.43 27.29
CA SER A 132 88.34 -38.38 28.45
C SER A 132 88.77 -39.77 28.97
N ALA A 133 88.09 -40.81 28.51
CA ALA A 133 88.46 -42.20 28.89
C ALA A 133 89.46 -42.84 27.91
N PHE A 134 89.98 -42.07 26.96
CA PHE A 134 90.77 -42.61 25.89
C PHE A 134 92.28 -42.50 26.06
N GLU A 135 92.78 -42.46 27.26
CA GLU A 135 94.24 -42.42 27.55
C GLU A 135 94.94 -43.79 27.71
N LEU A 136 94.37 -44.77 27.18
CA LEU A 136 95.04 -46.09 27.16
C LEU A 136 95.27 -46.56 25.71
N MET A 137 96.20 -45.87 25.11
CA MET A 137 96.56 -46.08 23.68
C MET A 137 97.40 -47.28 23.39
N THR A 138 97.51 -48.26 24.13
CA THR A 138 98.19 -49.48 23.86
C THR A 138 97.33 -50.63 23.29
N ARG A 139 96.09 -50.43 23.25
CA ARG A 139 95.10 -51.31 22.53
C ARG A 139 94.46 -50.67 21.31
N LYS A 140 95.18 -49.70 20.74
CA LYS A 140 94.64 -48.80 19.70
C LYS A 140 94.19 -49.57 18.47
N LYS A 141 94.75 -50.64 18.09
CA LYS A 141 94.44 -51.44 16.88
C LYS A 141 93.15 -52.25 17.02
N ASN A 142 92.91 -52.84 18.18
CA ASN A 142 91.67 -53.54 18.46
C ASN A 142 90.53 -52.52 18.69
N TYR A 143 90.81 -51.38 19.36
CA TYR A 143 89.84 -50.32 19.63
C TYR A 143 89.45 -49.63 18.35
N ILE A 144 90.31 -49.43 17.36
CA ILE A 144 89.86 -48.85 16.09
C ILE A 144 88.79 -49.73 15.35
N LYS A 145 89.09 -51.10 15.38
CA LYS A 145 88.16 -52.08 14.84
C LYS A 145 86.84 -52.11 15.62
N TYR A 146 86.91 -52.04 16.94
CA TYR A 146 85.72 -51.96 17.77
C TYR A 146 85.01 -50.63 17.60
N LYS A 147 85.79 -49.54 17.40
CA LYS A 147 85.23 -48.24 17.15
C LYS A 147 84.53 -48.16 15.79
N GLU A 148 85.13 -48.77 14.75
CA GLU A 148 84.46 -48.91 13.41
C GLU A 148 83.17 -49.74 13.54
N VAL A 149 83.26 -50.88 14.29
CA VAL A 149 82.04 -51.69 14.51
C VAL A 149 81.04 -50.94 15.37
N CYS A 150 81.46 -50.25 16.44
CA CYS A 150 80.59 -49.41 17.24
C CYS A 150 79.95 -48.23 16.42
N ASN A 151 80.88 -47.63 15.54
CA ASN A 151 80.32 -46.56 14.68
C ASN A 151 79.26 -47.10 13.70
N ARG A 152 79.59 -48.29 13.07
CA ARG A 152 78.60 -48.95 12.19
C ARG A 152 77.29 -49.36 12.96
N ILE A 153 77.51 -49.84 14.23
CA ILE A 153 76.38 -50.18 15.06
C ILE A 153 75.57 -48.90 15.46
N ASN A 154 76.29 -47.82 15.79
CA ASN A 154 75.63 -46.53 16.07
C ASN A 154 74.96 -45.95 14.84
N GLU A 155 75.60 -45.98 13.67
CA GLU A 155 75.04 -45.62 12.40
C GLU A 155 73.79 -46.48 12.07
N THR A 156 73.93 -47.81 12.28
CA THR A 156 72.73 -48.68 12.08
C THR A 156 71.66 -48.43 13.13
N HIS A 157 72.03 -48.09 14.38
CA HIS A 157 71.07 -47.76 15.42
C HIS A 157 70.35 -46.47 15.12
N VAL A 158 71.09 -45.42 14.68
CA VAL A 158 70.40 -44.12 14.24
C VAL A 158 69.50 -44.39 13.08
N VAL A 159 69.90 -45.11 12.07
CA VAL A 159 69.09 -45.46 10.92
C VAL A 159 67.83 -46.29 11.33
N LEU A 160 68.05 -47.30 12.20
CA LEU A 160 66.94 -48.10 12.73
C LEU A 160 65.98 -47.26 13.58
N THR A 161 66.46 -46.27 14.34
CA THR A 161 65.61 -45.36 15.12
C THR A 161 64.77 -44.51 14.20
N GLU A 162 65.34 -43.93 13.12
CA GLU A 162 64.58 -43.20 12.11
C GLU A 162 63.56 -44.12 11.38
N CYS A 163 63.95 -45.38 11.11
CA CYS A 163 63.02 -46.37 10.54
C CYS A 163 61.84 -46.65 11.46
N ILE A 164 62.10 -46.77 12.79
CA ILE A 164 61.02 -46.95 13.78
C ILE A 164 60.10 -45.71 13.82
N GLN A 165 60.70 -44.53 13.84
CA GLN A 165 59.93 -43.28 13.82
C GLN A 165 59.01 -43.18 12.61
N VAL A 166 59.50 -43.51 11.40
CA VAL A 166 58.69 -43.58 10.19
C VAL A 166 57.49 -44.53 10.31
N LEU A 167 57.79 -45.76 10.87
CA LEU A 167 56.75 -46.76 11.08
C LEU A 167 55.74 -46.36 12.15
N GLU A 168 56.21 -45.73 13.22
CA GLU A 168 55.30 -45.16 14.27
C GLU A 168 54.45 -44.06 13.75
N LEU A 169 54.98 -43.10 12.96
CA LEU A 169 54.24 -42.08 12.29
C LEU A 169 53.21 -42.68 11.34
N MET A 170 53.58 -43.68 10.58
CA MET A 170 52.65 -44.35 9.66
C MET A 170 51.50 -45.04 10.41
N ASN A 171 51.76 -45.73 11.52
CA ASN A 171 50.73 -46.29 12.36
C ASN A 171 49.81 -45.19 12.92
N ARG A 172 50.45 -44.11 13.38
CA ARG A 172 49.65 -42.96 13.89
C ARG A 172 48.78 -42.33 12.81
N ILE A 173 49.25 -42.20 11.57
CA ILE A 173 48.50 -41.76 10.42
C ILE A 173 47.29 -42.66 10.19
N LEU A 174 47.48 -43.99 10.14
CA LEU A 174 46.40 -44.94 9.97
C LEU A 174 45.36 -44.88 11.10
N ASP A 175 45.83 -44.70 12.32
CA ASP A 175 44.92 -44.53 13.46
C ASP A 175 44.11 -43.22 13.44
N LEU A 176 44.74 -42.12 12.95
CA LEU A 176 44.03 -40.86 12.74
C LEU A 176 43.00 -40.95 11.62
N ILE A 177 43.33 -41.69 10.54
CA ILE A 177 42.34 -41.96 9.44
C ILE A 177 41.16 -42.75 10.01
N LYS A 178 41.37 -43.78 10.82
CA LYS A 178 40.30 -44.54 11.48
C LYS A 178 39.44 -43.65 12.39
N GLN A 179 40.07 -42.64 13.05
CA GLN A 179 39.39 -41.66 13.90
C GLN A 179 38.72 -40.51 13.12
N THR A 180 38.76 -40.55 11.80
CA THR A 180 38.21 -39.50 10.90
C THR A 180 38.86 -38.12 11.08
N LYS A 181 40.10 -38.05 11.57
CA LYS A 181 40.89 -36.82 11.77
C LYS A 181 41.80 -36.57 10.59
N TYR A 182 41.24 -36.37 9.43
CA TYR A 182 41.95 -36.36 8.13
C TYR A 182 43.00 -35.25 8.00
N PHE A 183 42.70 -34.06 8.46
CA PHE A 183 43.63 -32.93 8.44
C PHE A 183 44.93 -33.24 9.22
N LEU A 184 44.79 -33.82 10.43
CA LEU A 184 45.96 -34.23 11.23
C LEU A 184 46.74 -35.37 10.59
N ALA A 185 46.03 -36.29 9.91
CA ALA A 185 46.68 -37.35 9.16
C ALA A 185 47.51 -36.80 7.98
N LEU A 186 46.99 -35.87 7.22
CA LEU A 186 47.72 -35.22 6.13
C LEU A 186 48.93 -34.45 6.62
N LYS A 187 48.77 -33.71 7.72
CA LYS A 187 49.94 -33.02 8.32
C LYS A 187 51.05 -33.96 8.73
N LEU A 188 50.73 -35.14 9.31
CA LEU A 188 51.73 -36.14 9.64
C LEU A 188 52.31 -36.84 8.40
N ILE A 189 51.52 -37.01 7.34
CA ILE A 189 52.00 -37.50 6.05
C ILE A 189 53.06 -36.55 5.47
N ASP A 190 52.77 -35.24 5.51
CA ASP A 190 53.68 -34.20 5.04
C ASP A 190 54.99 -34.18 5.89
N GLU A 191 54.83 -34.21 7.22
CA GLU A 191 56.00 -34.33 8.14
C GLU A 191 56.80 -35.59 7.88
N MET A 192 56.15 -36.75 7.77
CA MET A 192 56.81 -38.02 7.47
C MET A 192 57.58 -37.97 6.14
N THR A 193 56.87 -37.41 5.07
CA THR A 193 57.49 -37.39 3.73
C THR A 193 58.70 -36.43 3.62
N ASN A 194 58.54 -35.22 4.19
CA ASN A 194 59.53 -34.17 4.03
C ASN A 194 60.64 -34.20 5.05
N VAL A 195 60.47 -34.78 6.24
CA VAL A 195 61.47 -34.76 7.32
C VAL A 195 62.11 -36.10 7.52
N HIS A 196 61.33 -37.17 7.63
CA HIS A 196 61.81 -38.46 8.04
C HIS A 196 62.20 -39.39 6.88
N ILE A 197 61.40 -39.42 5.80
CA ILE A 197 61.66 -40.31 4.66
C ILE A 197 62.94 -39.95 3.94
N GLN A 198 63.26 -38.66 3.85
CA GLN A 198 64.50 -38.19 3.20
C GLN A 198 65.79 -38.84 3.82
N LYS A 199 65.77 -39.22 5.13
CA LYS A 199 66.85 -39.83 5.82
C LYS A 199 66.97 -41.34 5.57
N VAL A 200 65.92 -41.98 5.10
CA VAL A 200 65.82 -43.45 4.93
C VAL A 200 65.40 -43.84 3.51
N ASP A 201 65.55 -42.95 2.55
CA ASP A 201 65.13 -43.16 1.16
C ASP A 201 65.82 -44.34 0.42
N GLU A 202 66.97 -44.75 0.88
CA GLU A 202 67.72 -45.92 0.29
C GLU A 202 66.95 -47.24 0.54
N PHE A 203 66.13 -47.34 1.53
CA PHE A 203 65.50 -48.60 1.93
C PHE A 203 64.24 -48.92 1.13
N SER A 204 64.05 -50.20 0.82
CA SER A 204 62.94 -50.66 0.01
C SER A 204 61.54 -50.43 0.67
N PHE A 205 61.46 -50.39 2.02
CA PHE A 205 60.23 -50.12 2.73
C PHE A 205 59.87 -48.63 2.62
N ALA A 206 60.84 -47.71 2.69
CA ALA A 206 60.59 -46.28 2.52
C ALA A 206 60.09 -45.98 1.12
N LYS A 207 60.63 -46.56 0.08
CA LYS A 207 60.16 -46.47 -1.30
C LYS A 207 58.77 -47.01 -1.45
N LYS A 208 58.36 -48.04 -0.72
CA LYS A 208 56.97 -48.54 -0.70
C LYS A 208 56.08 -47.61 0.01
N ILE A 209 56.47 -46.96 1.12
CA ILE A 209 55.62 -45.96 1.83
C ILE A 209 55.44 -44.75 0.93
N VAL A 210 56.50 -44.23 0.29
CA VAL A 210 56.35 -43.10 -0.67
C VAL A 210 55.42 -43.42 -1.82
N ALA A 211 55.51 -44.63 -2.38
CA ALA A 211 54.63 -45.10 -3.43
C ALA A 211 53.16 -45.25 -2.95
N SER A 212 52.92 -45.50 -1.64
CA SER A 212 51.59 -45.62 -1.08
C SER A 212 51.02 -44.27 -0.64
N THR A 213 51.86 -43.26 -0.41
CA THR A 213 51.42 -41.92 0.03
C THR A 213 50.35 -41.30 -0.89
N PRO A 214 50.45 -41.29 -2.23
CA PRO A 214 49.42 -40.76 -3.10
C PRO A 214 48.09 -41.54 -3.02
N HIS A 215 48.17 -42.85 -2.72
CA HIS A 215 46.93 -43.61 -2.47
C HIS A 215 46.30 -43.27 -1.14
N LEU A 216 47.09 -43.04 -0.11
CA LEU A 216 46.57 -42.61 1.19
C LEU A 216 45.99 -41.20 1.14
N THR A 217 46.65 -40.27 0.46
CA THR A 217 46.14 -38.92 0.27
C THR A 217 44.82 -38.95 -0.51
N LYS A 218 44.73 -39.73 -1.57
CA LYS A 218 43.47 -39.90 -2.31
C LYS A 218 42.39 -40.57 -1.49
N MET A 219 42.69 -41.56 -0.70
CA MET A 219 41.72 -42.18 0.22
C MET A 219 41.23 -41.21 1.26
N ILE A 220 42.09 -40.35 1.82
CA ILE A 220 41.71 -39.27 2.75
C ILE A 220 40.80 -38.26 2.06
N GLU A 221 41.11 -37.91 0.81
CA GLU A 221 40.29 -37.04 -0.02
C GLU A 221 38.88 -37.62 -0.22
N ASP A 222 38.81 -38.85 -0.71
CA ASP A 222 37.57 -39.56 -0.99
C ASP A 222 36.73 -39.76 0.30
N ASP A 223 37.35 -40.21 1.39
CA ASP A 223 36.68 -40.40 2.68
C ASP A 223 36.21 -39.10 3.31
N SER A 224 36.98 -38.03 3.19
CA SER A 224 36.62 -36.70 3.66
C SER A 224 35.39 -36.17 2.91
N PHE A 225 35.35 -36.38 1.59
CA PHE A 225 34.20 -36.03 0.76
C PHE A 225 32.97 -36.89 1.08
N GLU A 226 33.15 -38.19 1.29
CA GLU A 226 32.05 -39.07 1.70
C GLU A 226 31.44 -38.63 3.02
N ASN A 227 32.26 -38.20 4.00
CA ASN A 227 31.77 -37.67 5.25
C ASN A 227 31.03 -36.33 5.07
N LEU A 228 31.53 -35.44 4.20
CA LEU A 228 30.83 -34.22 3.82
C LEU A 228 29.48 -34.54 3.14
N THR A 229 29.47 -35.50 2.22
CA THR A 229 28.21 -35.92 1.53
C THR A 229 27.20 -36.54 2.50
N LYS A 230 27.65 -37.33 3.47
CA LYS A 230 26.79 -37.85 4.55
C LYS A 230 26.23 -36.72 5.39
N TRP A 231 27.07 -35.74 5.74
CA TRP A 231 26.67 -34.54 6.50
C TRP A 231 25.62 -33.76 5.72
N LEU A 232 25.81 -33.50 4.43
CA LEU A 232 24.85 -32.83 3.54
C LEU A 232 23.55 -33.60 3.48
N SER A 233 23.60 -34.94 3.38
CA SER A 233 22.37 -35.75 3.32
C SER A 233 21.57 -35.72 4.62
N ILE A 234 22.23 -35.67 5.77
CA ILE A 234 21.57 -35.59 7.06
C ILE A 234 20.98 -34.19 7.30
N ASN A 235 21.72 -33.14 7.04
CA ASN A 235 21.34 -31.80 7.41
C ASN A 235 20.53 -31.12 6.29
N LEU A 236 20.97 -31.21 5.02
CA LEU A 236 20.25 -30.62 3.87
C LEU A 236 19.10 -31.48 3.32
N GLU A 237 18.77 -32.61 3.88
CA GLU A 237 17.66 -33.42 3.41
C GLU A 237 16.71 -33.82 4.54
N ARG A 238 17.26 -34.36 5.65
CA ARG A 238 16.43 -34.86 6.76
C ARG A 238 15.99 -33.77 7.74
N LYS A 239 16.89 -32.80 8.01
CA LYS A 239 16.60 -31.71 8.97
C LYS A 239 15.88 -30.51 8.35
N LEU A 240 15.72 -30.44 7.02
CA LEU A 240 15.11 -29.28 6.36
C LEU A 240 13.76 -28.88 6.94
N ARG A 241 12.93 -29.87 7.34
CA ARG A 241 11.62 -29.55 7.93
C ARG A 241 11.78 -28.83 9.27
N ALA A 242 12.63 -29.33 10.15
CA ALA A 242 12.86 -28.72 11.46
C ALA A 242 13.50 -27.32 11.32
N VAL A 243 14.45 -27.19 10.40
CA VAL A 243 15.06 -25.89 10.09
C VAL A 243 14.01 -24.90 9.54
N GLY A 244 13.13 -25.38 8.64
CA GLY A 244 12.05 -24.56 8.12
C GLY A 244 11.08 -24.10 9.20
N GLU A 245 10.66 -25.00 10.08
CA GLU A 245 9.79 -24.67 11.22
C GLU A 245 10.46 -23.60 12.12
N ALA A 246 11.74 -23.78 12.48
CA ALA A 246 12.48 -22.82 13.30
C ALA A 246 12.64 -21.43 12.62
N LEU A 247 12.86 -21.39 11.30
CA LEU A 247 12.91 -20.13 10.56
C LEU A 247 11.58 -19.37 10.60
N TYR A 248 10.46 -20.09 10.48
CA TYR A 248 9.13 -19.49 10.53
C TYR A 248 8.73 -19.07 11.95
N GLU A 249 9.15 -19.82 12.97
CA GLU A 249 8.99 -19.41 14.37
C GLU A 249 9.74 -18.11 14.66
N ASN A 250 11.01 -18.04 14.25
CA ASN A 250 11.78 -16.80 14.38
C ASN A 250 11.15 -15.63 13.59
N LEU A 251 10.64 -15.87 12.38
CA LEU A 251 9.91 -14.85 11.63
C LEU A 251 8.69 -14.35 12.40
N ALA A 252 7.91 -15.25 13.02
CA ALA A 252 6.75 -14.88 13.80
C ALA A 252 7.13 -14.01 15.01
N GLU A 253 8.20 -14.36 15.70
CA GLU A 253 8.75 -13.55 16.80
C GLU A 253 9.17 -12.15 16.33
N LEU A 254 9.88 -12.06 15.21
CA LEU A 254 10.26 -10.77 14.61
C LEU A 254 9.05 -9.94 14.20
N GLN A 255 8.02 -10.55 13.61
CA GLN A 255 6.77 -9.88 13.26
C GLN A 255 6.06 -9.34 14.51
N ASP A 256 6.02 -10.11 15.58
CA ASP A 256 5.37 -9.69 16.82
C ASP A 256 6.15 -8.57 17.52
N ILE A 257 7.46 -8.68 17.62
CA ILE A 257 8.33 -7.63 18.18
C ILE A 257 8.16 -6.33 17.38
N TRP A 258 8.18 -6.41 16.04
CA TRP A 258 8.01 -5.23 15.21
C TRP A 258 6.61 -4.62 15.34
N ARG A 259 5.57 -5.43 15.40
CA ARG A 259 4.20 -4.97 15.65
C ARG A 259 4.06 -4.25 16.99
N GLU A 260 4.74 -4.73 18.03
CA GLU A 260 4.78 -4.02 19.32
C GLU A 260 5.46 -2.65 19.19
N GLN A 261 6.55 -2.54 18.43
CA GLN A 261 7.22 -1.26 18.20
C GLN A 261 6.33 -0.29 17.41
N GLN A 262 5.63 -0.78 16.38
CA GLN A 262 4.67 0.01 15.62
C GLN A 262 3.50 0.51 16.49
N ASN A 263 3.05 -0.30 17.45
CA ASN A 263 2.00 0.10 18.39
C ASN A 263 2.48 1.12 19.41
N LYS A 264 3.74 1.08 19.81
CA LYS A 264 4.33 2.04 20.75
C LYS A 264 4.59 3.40 20.09
N HIS A 265 4.97 3.40 18.82
CA HIS A 265 5.37 4.61 18.09
C HIS A 265 4.64 4.70 16.74
N GLU A 266 3.69 5.60 16.63
CA GLU A 266 2.90 5.79 15.40
C GLU A 266 3.74 6.10 14.16
N MET A 267 4.91 6.73 14.34
CA MET A 267 5.83 7.04 13.23
C MET A 267 6.42 5.80 12.56
N TYR A 268 6.34 4.61 13.18
CA TYR A 268 6.84 3.36 12.58
C TYR A 268 5.78 2.57 11.83
N ARG A 269 4.51 2.94 11.90
CA ARG A 269 3.42 2.26 11.17
C ARG A 269 3.66 2.11 9.66
N PRO A 270 4.22 3.12 8.95
CA PRO A 270 4.49 2.99 7.53
C PRO A 270 5.54 1.96 7.17
N TYR A 271 6.42 1.64 8.11
CA TYR A 271 7.56 0.77 7.84
C TYR A 271 7.23 -0.67 8.21
N LYS A 272 7.38 -1.55 7.25
CA LYS A 272 7.12 -2.99 7.42
C LYS A 272 8.39 -3.73 7.82
N LEU A 273 8.26 -5.01 8.16
CA LEU A 273 9.41 -5.88 8.44
C LEU A 273 10.34 -5.93 7.22
N ASN A 274 11.65 -5.99 7.42
CA ASN A 274 12.72 -5.91 6.42
C ASN A 274 12.81 -4.57 5.66
N SER A 275 12.09 -3.53 6.10
CA SER A 275 12.32 -2.19 5.57
C SER A 275 13.67 -1.64 6.07
N PRO A 276 14.30 -0.70 5.34
CA PRO A 276 15.58 -0.11 5.79
C PRO A 276 15.52 0.51 7.18
N VAL A 277 14.37 1.04 7.59
CA VAL A 277 14.17 1.63 8.92
C VAL A 277 14.11 0.53 9.98
N GLU A 278 13.36 -0.52 9.74
CA GLU A 278 13.27 -1.65 10.65
C GLU A 278 14.63 -2.34 10.81
N LEU A 279 15.34 -2.59 9.68
CA LEU A 279 16.67 -3.19 9.71
C LEU A 279 17.68 -2.35 10.51
N SER A 280 17.56 -1.00 10.46
CA SER A 280 18.43 -0.11 11.24
C SER A 280 18.13 -0.11 12.74
N LEU A 281 16.91 -0.48 13.12
CA LEU A 281 16.43 -0.51 14.51
C LEU A 281 16.42 -1.92 15.10
N ARG A 282 16.60 -2.94 14.26
CA ARG A 282 16.62 -4.35 14.68
C ARG A 282 17.82 -4.60 15.57
N ASP A 283 17.58 -5.25 16.71
CA ASP A 283 18.66 -5.74 17.57
C ASP A 283 19.46 -6.82 16.80
N PRO A 284 20.79 -6.70 16.69
CA PRO A 284 21.62 -7.71 16.06
C PRO A 284 21.50 -9.11 16.70
N THR A 285 21.09 -9.19 17.94
CA THR A 285 20.90 -10.48 18.64
C THR A 285 19.68 -11.26 18.10
N LEU A 286 18.77 -10.60 17.41
CA LEU A 286 17.59 -11.22 16.78
C LEU A 286 17.91 -11.82 15.40
N ASN A 287 19.11 -11.64 14.88
CA ASN A 287 19.54 -12.29 13.65
C ASN A 287 19.71 -13.79 13.89
N TYR A 288 18.80 -14.55 13.34
CA TYR A 288 18.77 -15.99 13.52
C TYR A 288 19.87 -16.68 12.72
N ASP A 289 20.71 -17.44 13.41
CA ASP A 289 21.72 -18.31 12.81
C ASP A 289 21.38 -19.78 13.09
N ILE A 290 21.09 -20.52 12.03
CA ILE A 290 20.72 -21.93 12.08
C ILE A 290 21.78 -22.80 12.75
N PHE A 291 23.05 -22.44 12.60
CA PHE A 291 24.18 -23.24 13.09
C PHE A 291 24.46 -23.01 14.57
N PHE A 292 23.99 -21.92 15.15
CA PHE A 292 24.11 -21.62 16.59
C PHE A 292 22.86 -22.06 17.38
N ASP A 293 21.84 -22.52 16.71
CA ASP A 293 20.61 -22.99 17.39
C ASP A 293 20.87 -24.33 18.08
N GLU A 294 20.73 -24.32 19.42
CA GLU A 294 20.89 -25.51 20.25
C GLU A 294 19.83 -26.59 20.01
N SER A 295 18.67 -26.22 19.50
CA SER A 295 17.56 -27.13 19.17
C SER A 295 17.90 -28.00 17.97
N LEU A 296 18.55 -27.43 16.97
CA LEU A 296 18.85 -28.08 15.68
C LEU A 296 20.11 -28.94 15.72
N LYS A 297 21.08 -28.61 16.58
CA LYS A 297 22.34 -29.34 16.77
C LYS A 297 23.01 -29.77 15.47
N ILE A 298 23.37 -28.80 14.63
CA ILE A 298 24.05 -29.04 13.34
C ILE A 298 25.54 -28.85 13.51
N PRO A 299 26.35 -29.94 13.61
CA PRO A 299 27.80 -29.82 13.80
C PRO A 299 28.48 -29.44 12.47
N LEU A 300 29.37 -28.44 12.51
CA LEU A 300 30.13 -27.98 11.34
C LEU A 300 31.49 -28.69 11.16
N ASN A 301 31.87 -29.55 12.09
CA ASN A 301 33.21 -30.18 12.10
C ASN A 301 33.56 -30.88 10.78
N ASN A 302 32.61 -31.64 10.23
CA ASN A 302 32.82 -32.37 8.98
C ASN A 302 33.03 -31.46 7.76
N VAL A 303 32.39 -30.26 7.80
CA VAL A 303 32.54 -29.26 6.74
C VAL A 303 33.93 -28.62 6.81
N TYR A 304 34.34 -28.21 8.01
CA TYR A 304 35.64 -27.60 8.20
C TYR A 304 36.76 -28.60 7.93
N ASP A 305 36.63 -29.86 8.37
CA ASP A 305 37.61 -30.90 8.10
C ASP A 305 37.76 -31.13 6.60
N ALA A 306 36.69 -31.20 5.83
CA ALA A 306 36.75 -31.33 4.39
C ALA A 306 37.43 -30.11 3.73
N ILE A 307 37.04 -28.89 4.13
CA ILE A 307 37.69 -27.68 3.59
C ILE A 307 39.19 -27.66 3.90
N LEU A 308 39.58 -28.02 5.12
CA LEU A 308 41.01 -28.05 5.52
C LEU A 308 41.79 -29.11 4.76
N VAL A 309 41.22 -30.29 4.53
CA VAL A 309 41.82 -31.34 3.74
C VAL A 309 42.13 -30.88 2.32
N TYR A 310 41.09 -30.32 1.64
CA TYR A 310 41.24 -29.84 0.25
C TYR A 310 42.11 -28.58 0.14
N LEU A 311 42.12 -27.75 1.19
CA LEU A 311 43.01 -26.60 1.28
C LEU A 311 44.51 -27.04 1.36
N THR A 312 44.79 -28.08 2.17
CA THR A 312 46.14 -28.58 2.32
C THR A 312 46.64 -29.31 1.07
N LEU A 313 45.71 -29.92 0.33
CA LEU A 313 46.02 -30.55 -0.96
C LEU A 313 46.09 -29.55 -2.12
N HIS A 314 45.79 -28.29 -1.90
CA HIS A 314 45.65 -27.24 -2.95
C HIS A 314 44.63 -27.57 -4.04
N GLU A 315 43.60 -28.34 -3.70
CA GLU A 315 42.56 -28.81 -4.62
C GLU A 315 41.15 -28.29 -4.25
N LEU A 316 41.06 -27.03 -3.77
CA LEU A 316 39.80 -26.41 -3.40
C LEU A 316 38.80 -26.32 -4.55
N ASP A 317 39.28 -26.19 -5.77
CA ASP A 317 38.39 -26.08 -6.94
C ASP A 317 37.71 -27.42 -7.24
N THR A 318 38.42 -28.55 -7.03
CA THR A 318 37.83 -29.91 -7.08
C THR A 318 36.73 -30.06 -6.02
N LEU A 319 36.97 -29.62 -4.81
CA LEU A 319 35.97 -29.64 -3.74
C LEU A 319 34.70 -28.83 -4.14
N ARG A 320 34.89 -27.64 -4.69
CA ARG A 320 33.78 -26.77 -5.15
C ARG A 320 32.94 -27.43 -6.25
N ASP A 321 33.61 -28.05 -7.22
CA ASP A 321 32.92 -28.72 -8.34
C ASP A 321 32.12 -29.93 -7.87
N VAL A 322 32.70 -30.73 -7.00
CA VAL A 322 32.05 -31.94 -6.49
C VAL A 322 30.97 -31.57 -5.48
N TYR A 323 31.20 -30.56 -4.63
CA TYR A 323 30.17 -29.98 -3.74
C TYR A 323 28.99 -29.46 -4.52
N TYR A 324 29.21 -28.68 -5.58
CA TYR A 324 28.16 -28.13 -6.43
C TYR A 324 27.33 -29.23 -7.10
N LYS A 325 27.97 -30.32 -7.58
CA LYS A 325 27.25 -31.46 -8.17
C LYS A 325 26.36 -32.17 -7.15
N GLU A 326 26.81 -32.43 -5.94
CA GLU A 326 26.02 -33.03 -4.88
C GLU A 326 24.90 -32.09 -4.39
N TRP A 327 25.22 -30.82 -4.26
CA TRP A 327 24.25 -29.79 -3.90
C TRP A 327 23.13 -29.68 -4.95
N MET A 328 23.46 -29.66 -6.24
CA MET A 328 22.50 -29.68 -7.35
C MET A 328 21.66 -30.96 -7.36
N LYS A 329 22.22 -32.08 -7.00
CA LYS A 329 21.46 -33.32 -6.88
C LYS A 329 20.46 -33.29 -5.71
N LYS A 330 20.80 -32.67 -4.59
CA LYS A 330 19.87 -32.42 -3.49
C LYS A 330 18.79 -31.42 -3.88
N TYR A 331 19.16 -30.31 -4.48
CA TYR A 331 18.23 -29.32 -5.03
C TYR A 331 17.22 -29.93 -5.98
N SER A 332 17.66 -30.75 -6.94
CA SER A 332 16.77 -31.39 -7.90
C SER A 332 15.72 -32.30 -7.25
N ARG A 333 16.05 -32.95 -6.15
CA ARG A 333 15.10 -33.76 -5.37
C ARG A 333 14.06 -32.91 -4.65
N ILE A 334 14.46 -31.77 -4.08
CA ILE A 334 13.56 -30.88 -3.36
C ILE A 334 12.62 -30.18 -4.34
N ILE A 335 13.12 -29.83 -5.51
CA ILE A 335 12.36 -29.16 -6.57
C ILE A 335 11.54 -30.12 -7.43
N TYR A 336 11.74 -31.41 -7.27
CA TYR A 336 11.09 -32.47 -8.08
C TYR A 336 9.56 -32.28 -8.23
N PRO A 337 8.79 -31.88 -7.22
CA PRO A 337 7.37 -31.62 -7.40
C PRO A 337 7.06 -30.63 -8.54
N LEU A 338 7.83 -29.52 -8.64
CA LEU A 338 7.64 -28.51 -9.69
C LEU A 338 8.13 -29.00 -11.06
N THR A 339 9.24 -29.75 -11.10
CA THR A 339 9.81 -30.23 -12.37
C THR A 339 9.01 -31.39 -12.96
N SER A 340 8.44 -32.23 -12.14
CA SER A 340 7.61 -33.35 -12.59
C SER A 340 6.32 -32.87 -13.25
N ALA A 341 5.75 -31.77 -12.80
CA ALA A 341 4.59 -31.16 -13.41
C ALA A 341 4.92 -30.57 -14.79
N SER A 342 6.03 -29.87 -14.90
CA SER A 342 6.48 -29.30 -16.15
C SER A 342 6.75 -30.36 -17.22
N ALA A 343 7.35 -31.50 -16.83
CA ALA A 343 7.65 -32.60 -17.74
C ALA A 343 6.41 -33.38 -18.21
N ASN A 344 5.41 -33.55 -17.33
CA ASN A 344 4.23 -34.38 -17.59
C ASN A 344 2.98 -33.56 -17.99
N LYS A 345 3.07 -32.25 -18.12
CA LYS A 345 1.92 -31.34 -18.30
C LYS A 345 0.79 -31.57 -17.27
N LYS A 346 1.12 -32.16 -16.14
CA LYS A 346 0.18 -32.30 -15.03
C LYS A 346 0.24 -31.05 -14.17
N GLU A 347 -0.90 -30.44 -13.99
CA GLU A 347 -1.06 -29.29 -13.12
C GLU A 347 -0.91 -29.72 -11.66
N ILE A 348 0.03 -29.09 -10.95
CA ILE A 348 0.20 -29.36 -9.52
C ILE A 348 -0.76 -28.47 -8.74
N ILE A 349 -1.60 -29.10 -7.96
CA ILE A 349 -2.51 -28.45 -7.03
C ILE A 349 -1.93 -28.66 -5.65
N PHE A 350 -1.67 -27.56 -4.96
CA PHE A 350 -1.32 -27.56 -3.56
C PHE A 350 -2.52 -27.09 -2.74
N SER A 351 -2.82 -27.79 -1.65
CA SER A 351 -3.57 -27.16 -0.57
C SER A 351 -2.70 -26.13 0.16
N ASN A 352 -3.28 -25.16 0.85
CA ASN A 352 -2.51 -24.15 1.57
C ASN A 352 -1.48 -24.78 2.54
N ASN A 353 -1.84 -25.87 3.22
CA ASN A 353 -0.95 -26.56 4.14
C ASN A 353 0.21 -27.27 3.43
N GLU A 354 -0.06 -27.92 2.30
CA GLU A 354 0.99 -28.59 1.50
C GLU A 354 1.95 -27.58 0.89
N LEU A 355 1.43 -26.45 0.45
CA LEU A 355 2.25 -25.35 -0.05
C LEU A 355 3.13 -24.76 1.06
N ASP A 356 2.60 -24.54 2.25
CA ASP A 356 3.34 -24.06 3.42
C ASP A 356 4.48 -25.02 3.79
N GLU A 357 4.18 -26.32 3.92
CA GLU A 357 5.24 -27.31 4.19
C GLU A 357 6.31 -27.37 3.10
N TYR A 358 5.90 -27.21 1.85
CA TYR A 358 6.82 -27.22 0.73
C TYR A 358 7.71 -25.99 0.76
N LEU A 359 7.15 -24.79 0.95
CA LEU A 359 7.89 -23.54 0.99
C LEU A 359 8.83 -23.47 2.21
N LYS A 360 8.43 -24.01 3.36
CA LYS A 360 9.32 -24.17 4.53
C LYS A 360 10.56 -24.98 4.22
N LYS A 361 10.43 -26.08 3.51
CA LYS A 361 11.58 -26.90 3.09
C LYS A 361 12.50 -26.16 2.12
N ILE A 362 11.93 -25.40 1.20
CA ILE A 362 12.69 -24.58 0.25
C ILE A 362 13.43 -23.45 0.95
N ALA A 363 12.73 -22.70 1.84
CA ALA A 363 13.36 -21.65 2.63
C ALA A 363 14.54 -22.20 3.44
N ALA A 364 14.33 -23.32 4.15
CA ALA A 364 15.38 -23.99 4.90
C ALA A 364 16.59 -24.36 4.03
N PHE A 365 16.36 -24.86 2.83
CA PHE A 365 17.44 -25.25 1.91
C PHE A 365 18.29 -24.05 1.50
N PHE A 366 17.66 -22.99 1.01
CA PHE A 366 18.38 -21.81 0.52
C PHE A 366 19.06 -21.03 1.66
N VAL A 367 18.36 -20.85 2.79
CA VAL A 367 18.91 -20.10 3.92
C VAL A 367 20.07 -20.85 4.57
N MET A 368 19.93 -22.17 4.79
CA MET A 368 20.99 -22.99 5.37
C MET A 368 22.24 -23.00 4.48
N ASP A 369 22.03 -23.10 3.17
CA ASP A 369 23.13 -23.09 2.20
C ASP A 369 23.84 -21.71 2.18
N LYS A 370 23.06 -20.62 2.21
CA LYS A 370 23.63 -19.25 2.28
C LYS A 370 24.42 -19.03 3.57
N GLN A 371 23.87 -19.40 4.71
CA GLN A 371 24.56 -19.27 6.00
C GLN A 371 25.79 -20.15 6.06
N LEU A 372 25.73 -21.41 5.57
CA LEU A 372 26.88 -22.29 5.48
C LEU A 372 28.00 -21.65 4.65
N ASN A 373 27.63 -21.06 3.51
CA ASN A 373 28.61 -20.43 2.62
C ASN A 373 29.24 -19.16 3.24
N LEU A 374 28.44 -18.38 3.99
CA LEU A 374 28.93 -17.23 4.74
C LEU A 374 29.92 -17.65 5.84
N ILE A 375 29.58 -18.66 6.65
CA ILE A 375 30.41 -19.16 7.73
C ILE A 375 31.74 -19.75 7.18
N THR A 376 31.71 -20.44 6.05
CA THR A 376 32.87 -20.97 5.38
C THR A 376 33.64 -19.95 4.53
N LYS A 377 33.27 -18.66 4.60
CA LYS A 377 33.90 -17.57 3.83
C LYS A 377 33.96 -17.84 2.33
N PHE A 378 32.87 -18.33 1.77
CA PHE A 378 32.72 -18.64 0.34
C PHE A 378 33.73 -19.64 -0.23
N GLN A 379 34.21 -20.56 0.60
CA GLN A 379 35.16 -21.59 0.15
C GLN A 379 34.45 -22.74 -0.59
N LEU A 380 33.17 -23.02 -0.27
CA LEU A 380 32.41 -24.11 -0.88
C LEU A 380 31.80 -23.74 -2.24
N ARG A 381 31.31 -22.53 -2.41
CA ARG A 381 30.77 -22.04 -3.69
C ARG A 381 30.71 -20.50 -3.78
N THR A 382 30.47 -19.98 -4.97
CA THR A 382 30.32 -18.56 -5.25
C THR A 382 28.87 -18.10 -5.01
N ASN A 383 28.66 -16.84 -4.66
CA ASN A 383 27.31 -16.27 -4.47
C ASN A 383 26.46 -16.34 -5.74
N ASN A 384 27.04 -16.02 -6.89
CA ASN A 384 26.30 -15.97 -8.16
C ASN A 384 25.57 -17.27 -8.48
N GLN A 385 26.17 -18.42 -8.15
CA GLN A 385 25.55 -19.74 -8.38
C GLN A 385 24.24 -19.94 -7.58
N ALA A 386 24.15 -19.36 -6.37
CA ALA A 386 22.92 -19.43 -5.59
C ALA A 386 21.85 -18.52 -6.12
N ASP A 387 22.25 -17.31 -6.50
CA ASP A 387 21.31 -16.30 -7.02
C ASP A 387 20.71 -16.75 -8.35
N ASP A 388 21.54 -17.31 -9.24
CA ASP A 388 21.08 -17.91 -10.51
C ASP A 388 20.10 -19.07 -10.27
N LEU A 389 20.43 -19.93 -9.29
CA LEU A 389 19.55 -21.04 -8.94
C LEU A 389 18.24 -20.55 -8.32
N TRP A 390 18.28 -19.53 -7.47
CA TRP A 390 17.11 -18.90 -6.89
C TRP A 390 16.19 -18.30 -7.96
N ILE A 391 16.75 -17.53 -8.88
CA ILE A 391 15.99 -16.94 -9.99
C ILE A 391 15.34 -18.05 -10.84
N SER A 392 16.12 -19.10 -11.18
CA SER A 392 15.59 -20.26 -11.90
C SER A 392 14.48 -20.99 -11.14
N TYR A 393 14.57 -21.06 -9.81
CA TYR A 393 13.53 -21.64 -8.97
C TYR A 393 12.26 -20.81 -8.98
N VAL A 394 12.36 -19.50 -8.73
CA VAL A 394 11.21 -18.59 -8.68
C VAL A 394 10.49 -18.52 -10.03
N SER A 395 11.23 -18.55 -11.13
CA SER A 395 10.65 -18.58 -12.48
C SER A 395 9.78 -19.83 -12.73
N LYS A 396 10.05 -20.94 -12.05
CA LYS A 396 9.22 -22.18 -12.10
C LYS A 396 8.09 -22.15 -11.08
N LEU A 397 8.32 -21.55 -9.92
CA LEU A 397 7.32 -21.44 -8.85
C LEU A 397 6.18 -20.50 -9.21
N LYS A 398 6.50 -19.32 -9.75
CA LYS A 398 5.52 -18.27 -10.09
C LYS A 398 4.35 -18.78 -10.95
N PRO A 399 4.56 -19.51 -12.07
CA PRO A 399 3.45 -20.04 -12.85
C PRO A 399 2.57 -21.04 -12.07
N VAL A 400 3.17 -21.83 -11.16
CA VAL A 400 2.44 -22.78 -10.34
C VAL A 400 1.57 -22.06 -9.29
N LEU A 401 2.10 -21.02 -8.66
CA LEU A 401 1.35 -20.17 -7.73
C LEU A 401 0.17 -19.49 -8.43
N LEU A 402 0.40 -18.91 -9.60
CA LEU A 402 -0.65 -18.27 -10.39
C LEU A 402 -1.69 -19.26 -10.90
N PHE A 403 -1.29 -20.50 -11.22
CA PHE A 403 -2.22 -21.55 -11.60
C PHE A 403 -3.10 -21.98 -10.41
N ASN A 404 -2.50 -22.21 -9.24
CA ASN A 404 -3.25 -22.53 -8.02
C ASN A 404 -4.21 -21.40 -7.64
N LEU A 405 -3.78 -20.15 -7.81
CA LEU A 405 -4.61 -18.97 -7.58
C LEU A 405 -5.83 -18.93 -8.51
N LYS A 406 -5.65 -19.24 -9.80
CA LYS A 406 -6.76 -19.25 -10.78
C LYS A 406 -7.73 -20.41 -10.58
N ARG A 407 -7.26 -21.55 -10.10
CA ARG A 407 -8.07 -22.75 -9.96
C ARG A 407 -8.87 -22.78 -8.66
N ASN A 408 -8.29 -22.30 -7.59
CA ASN A 408 -9.00 -22.13 -6.34
C ASN A 408 -9.90 -20.90 -6.53
N ASP A 409 -11.15 -21.14 -6.94
CA ASP A 409 -12.15 -20.06 -6.91
C ASP A 409 -12.32 -19.66 -5.44
N PHE A 410 -11.55 -18.69 -5.00
CA PHE A 410 -11.60 -18.18 -3.64
C PHE A 410 -12.92 -17.43 -3.44
N TYR A 411 -13.89 -18.12 -2.84
CA TYR A 411 -15.16 -17.49 -2.44
C TYR A 411 -15.09 -16.87 -1.03
N ASP A 412 -14.09 -17.29 -0.23
CA ASP A 412 -13.89 -16.82 1.14
C ASP A 412 -12.57 -16.01 1.25
N LEU A 413 -12.70 -14.79 1.79
CA LEU A 413 -11.57 -13.94 2.11
C LEU A 413 -10.55 -14.59 3.07
N ARG A 414 -11.00 -15.58 3.90
CA ARG A 414 -10.11 -16.26 4.83
C ARG A 414 -9.14 -17.20 4.12
N GLU A 415 -9.62 -17.94 3.13
CA GLU A 415 -8.77 -18.85 2.34
C GLU A 415 -7.73 -18.05 1.54
N LEU A 416 -8.16 -16.94 0.92
CA LEU A 416 -7.27 -16.05 0.22
C LEU A 416 -6.22 -15.43 1.17
N HIS A 417 -6.63 -15.06 2.39
CA HIS A 417 -5.71 -14.55 3.40
C HIS A 417 -4.67 -15.60 3.81
N GLY A 418 -5.10 -16.87 4.01
CA GLY A 418 -4.18 -17.96 4.29
C GLY A 418 -3.17 -18.18 3.16
N PHE A 419 -3.62 -18.16 1.91
CA PHE A 419 -2.72 -18.28 0.75
C PHE A 419 -1.73 -17.11 0.66
N LYS A 420 -2.21 -15.88 0.85
CA LYS A 420 -1.36 -14.69 0.94
C LYS A 420 -0.32 -14.81 2.04
N GLN A 421 -0.72 -15.29 3.23
CA GLN A 421 0.16 -15.45 4.37
C GLN A 421 1.30 -16.43 4.09
N VAL A 422 0.99 -17.58 3.53
CA VAL A 422 2.00 -18.60 3.18
C VAL A 422 3.06 -18.05 2.21
N ILE A 423 2.64 -17.31 1.19
CA ILE A 423 3.56 -16.69 0.23
C ILE A 423 4.32 -15.53 0.87
N GLY A 424 3.63 -14.72 1.66
CA GLY A 424 4.21 -13.54 2.31
C GLY A 424 5.28 -13.88 3.34
N ASP A 425 5.03 -14.88 4.19
CA ASP A 425 6.01 -15.36 5.18
C ASP A 425 7.25 -15.94 4.49
N PHE A 426 7.05 -16.75 3.45
CA PHE A 426 8.14 -17.25 2.63
C PHE A 426 8.96 -16.12 2.01
N MET A 427 8.28 -15.12 1.43
CA MET A 427 8.93 -13.96 0.83
C MET A 427 9.73 -13.16 1.87
N GLN A 428 9.20 -12.93 3.06
CA GLN A 428 9.90 -12.20 4.13
C GLN A 428 11.17 -12.92 4.61
N ILE A 429 11.12 -14.26 4.74
CA ILE A 429 12.31 -15.05 5.09
C ILE A 429 13.39 -14.93 4.01
N MET A 430 12.99 -15.01 2.75
CA MET A 430 13.94 -14.90 1.64
C MET A 430 14.51 -13.47 1.53
N ASP A 431 13.69 -12.45 1.77
CA ASP A 431 14.10 -11.05 1.81
C ASP A 431 15.08 -10.75 2.96
N SER A 432 14.82 -11.29 4.16
CA SER A 432 15.74 -11.19 5.30
C SER A 432 17.13 -11.79 4.99
N ASN A 433 17.18 -12.78 4.12
CA ASN A 433 18.39 -13.42 3.66
C ASN A 433 18.90 -12.83 2.33
N GLU A 434 18.49 -11.64 1.94
CA GLU A 434 18.95 -10.88 0.77
C GLU A 434 18.76 -11.60 -0.59
N TYR A 435 17.79 -12.49 -0.73
CA TYR A 435 17.39 -13.04 -2.01
C TYR A 435 16.47 -12.09 -2.77
N TYR A 436 16.52 -12.13 -4.10
CA TYR A 436 15.64 -11.34 -4.95
C TYR A 436 14.18 -11.82 -4.84
N ILE A 437 13.27 -10.93 -4.45
CA ILE A 437 11.87 -11.26 -4.17
C ILE A 437 10.86 -10.65 -5.15
N GLY A 438 11.31 -9.90 -6.16
CA GLY A 438 10.42 -9.13 -7.05
C GLY A 438 9.31 -9.96 -7.70
N ASP A 439 9.64 -11.14 -8.23
CA ASP A 439 8.65 -12.04 -8.84
C ASP A 439 7.60 -12.59 -7.85
N LEU A 440 8.00 -12.82 -6.60
CA LEU A 440 7.07 -13.26 -5.55
C LEU A 440 6.17 -12.11 -5.10
N TYR A 441 6.74 -10.91 -5.02
CA TYR A 441 5.98 -9.71 -4.71
C TYR A 441 4.94 -9.40 -5.79
N GLU A 442 5.27 -9.62 -7.07
CA GLU A 442 4.31 -9.50 -8.16
C GLU A 442 3.11 -10.45 -7.99
N VAL A 443 3.35 -11.68 -7.50
CA VAL A 443 2.25 -12.61 -7.17
C VAL A 443 1.37 -12.05 -6.05
N LEU A 444 1.96 -11.45 -5.02
CA LEU A 444 1.19 -10.80 -3.94
C LEU A 444 0.38 -9.60 -4.47
N MET A 445 0.93 -8.85 -5.41
CA MET A 445 0.19 -7.75 -6.05
C MET A 445 -0.99 -8.26 -6.89
N ILE A 446 -0.83 -9.36 -7.62
CA ILE A 446 -1.93 -10.04 -8.34
C ILE A 446 -3.00 -10.53 -7.35
N ILE A 447 -2.61 -11.13 -6.22
CA ILE A 447 -3.55 -11.54 -5.16
C ILE A 447 -4.36 -10.33 -4.66
N PHE A 448 -3.71 -9.21 -4.45
CA PHE A 448 -4.36 -8.00 -3.96
C PHE A 448 -5.31 -7.39 -4.99
N LYS A 449 -4.83 -7.18 -6.21
CA LYS A 449 -5.56 -6.48 -7.28
C LYS A 449 -6.67 -7.34 -7.91
N ASP A 450 -6.33 -8.57 -8.32
CA ASP A 450 -7.21 -9.36 -9.18
C ASP A 450 -8.15 -10.26 -8.37
N TYR A 451 -7.82 -10.58 -7.10
CA TYR A 451 -8.61 -11.47 -6.26
C TYR A 451 -9.21 -10.78 -5.05
N PHE A 452 -8.38 -10.11 -4.24
CA PHE A 452 -8.88 -9.48 -3.02
C PHE A 452 -9.81 -8.31 -3.32
N ALA A 453 -9.41 -7.39 -4.22
CA ALA A 453 -10.21 -6.20 -4.52
C ALA A 453 -11.63 -6.56 -5.01
N PRO A 454 -11.83 -7.44 -6.01
CA PRO A 454 -13.18 -7.78 -6.44
C PRO A 454 -13.96 -8.58 -5.38
N LEU A 455 -13.30 -9.45 -4.61
CA LEU A 455 -13.96 -10.23 -3.56
C LEU A 455 -14.48 -9.35 -2.42
N ILE A 456 -13.66 -8.41 -1.96
CA ILE A 456 -14.06 -7.51 -0.88
C ILE A 456 -15.17 -6.57 -1.34
N VAL A 457 -15.11 -6.07 -2.56
CA VAL A 457 -16.16 -5.24 -3.15
C VAL A 457 -17.48 -6.01 -3.21
N GLN A 458 -17.46 -7.27 -3.68
CA GLN A 458 -18.66 -8.10 -3.74
C GLN A 458 -19.20 -8.46 -2.35
N ASP A 459 -18.34 -8.77 -1.38
CA ASP A 459 -18.75 -9.07 0.00
C ASP A 459 -19.47 -7.86 0.62
N PHE A 460 -18.87 -6.69 0.55
CA PHE A 460 -19.47 -5.48 1.11
C PHE A 460 -20.69 -5.01 0.33
N ARG A 461 -20.72 -5.18 -0.99
CA ARG A 461 -21.91 -4.93 -1.80
C ARG A 461 -23.08 -5.81 -1.37
N LYS A 462 -22.86 -7.11 -1.18
CA LYS A 462 -23.91 -8.03 -0.69
C LYS A 462 -24.41 -7.59 0.68
N GLN A 463 -23.51 -7.18 1.58
CA GLN A 463 -23.89 -6.68 2.91
C GLN A 463 -24.74 -5.40 2.81
N TYR A 464 -24.36 -4.47 1.93
CA TYR A 464 -25.09 -3.23 1.72
C TYR A 464 -26.48 -3.48 1.13
N ILE A 465 -26.57 -4.28 0.07
CA ILE A 465 -27.88 -4.63 -0.55
C ILE A 465 -28.79 -5.34 0.46
N GLY A 466 -28.23 -6.27 1.25
CA GLY A 466 -28.98 -6.95 2.29
C GLY A 466 -29.48 -6.03 3.40
N ALA A 467 -28.82 -4.93 3.67
CA ALA A 467 -29.27 -3.88 4.59
C ALA A 467 -30.34 -2.99 3.95
N MET A 468 -30.10 -2.52 2.72
CA MET A 468 -31.01 -1.67 1.94
C MET A 468 -32.38 -2.34 1.73
N GLN A 469 -32.42 -3.65 1.49
CA GLN A 469 -33.67 -4.39 1.34
C GLN A 469 -34.52 -4.51 2.62
N LYS A 470 -33.90 -4.33 3.78
CA LYS A 470 -34.57 -4.40 5.10
C LYS A 470 -34.92 -3.02 5.64
N GLU A 471 -34.52 -1.99 4.94
CA GLU A 471 -34.65 -0.60 5.38
C GLU A 471 -36.11 -0.12 5.21
N LEU A 472 -36.59 0.63 6.20
CA LEU A 472 -37.92 1.22 6.20
C LEU A 472 -37.97 2.62 5.58
N TYR A 473 -36.84 3.22 5.30
CA TYR A 473 -36.68 4.57 4.76
C TYR A 473 -37.45 5.64 5.58
N THR A 474 -37.33 5.53 6.88
CA THR A 474 -37.83 6.53 7.84
C THR A 474 -36.68 7.22 8.53
N SER A 475 -36.88 8.45 8.96
CA SER A 475 -35.86 9.20 9.69
C SER A 475 -35.42 8.44 10.95
N LEU A 476 -34.10 8.31 11.12
CA LEU A 476 -33.50 7.53 12.21
C LEU A 476 -33.71 8.23 13.54
N GLN A 477 -34.37 7.55 14.49
CA GLN A 477 -34.52 8.02 15.87
C GLN A 477 -33.69 7.12 16.79
N VAL A 478 -32.86 7.72 17.62
CA VAL A 478 -31.94 6.97 18.47
C VAL A 478 -31.94 7.47 19.91
N ASP A 479 -31.86 6.51 20.82
CA ASP A 479 -31.67 6.74 22.24
C ASP A 479 -30.20 7.04 22.56
N GLU A 480 -29.91 7.54 23.76
CA GLU A 480 -28.54 7.92 24.16
C GLU A 480 -27.49 6.84 23.94
N ARG A 481 -27.80 5.57 24.22
CA ARG A 481 -26.84 4.46 24.05
C ARG A 481 -26.48 4.23 22.59
N ARG A 482 -27.49 4.14 21.76
CA ARG A 482 -27.36 3.93 20.32
C ARG A 482 -26.74 5.16 19.62
N TYR A 483 -27.05 6.36 20.13
CA TYR A 483 -26.47 7.60 19.65
C TYR A 483 -24.93 7.59 19.71
N ARG A 484 -24.35 7.20 20.84
CA ARG A 484 -22.88 7.12 21.00
C ARG A 484 -22.25 6.14 20.03
N ASP A 485 -22.91 5.01 19.75
CA ASP A 485 -22.39 4.00 18.82
C ASP A 485 -22.52 4.42 17.35
N VAL A 486 -23.61 5.08 17.02
CA VAL A 486 -23.81 5.65 15.67
C VAL A 486 -22.80 6.77 15.42
N MET A 487 -22.61 7.68 16.36
CA MET A 487 -21.71 8.82 16.19
C MET A 487 -20.23 8.43 16.04
N LYS A 488 -19.81 7.27 16.54
CA LYS A 488 -18.43 6.76 16.34
C LYS A 488 -18.11 6.44 14.88
N THR A 489 -19.13 6.08 14.10
CA THR A 489 -18.94 5.63 12.72
C THR A 489 -19.54 6.58 11.69
N LEU A 490 -20.29 7.57 12.13
CA LEU A 490 -21.00 8.51 11.27
C LEU A 490 -20.07 9.59 10.74
N PHE A 491 -20.18 9.88 9.46
CA PHE A 491 -19.51 11.03 8.83
C PHE A 491 -20.48 12.20 8.75
N TYR A 492 -20.11 13.36 9.28
CA TYR A 492 -20.96 14.54 9.35
C TYR A 492 -20.12 15.83 9.46
N PHE A 493 -20.70 16.93 9.06
CA PHE A 493 -20.10 18.24 9.32
C PHE A 493 -20.23 18.63 10.79
N LYS A 494 -19.23 19.31 11.33
CA LYS A 494 -19.21 19.79 12.73
C LYS A 494 -20.41 20.65 13.09
N ASP A 495 -21.00 21.33 12.11
CA ASP A 495 -22.16 22.22 12.28
C ASP A 495 -23.51 21.52 12.19
N ALA A 496 -23.53 20.19 12.02
CA ALA A 496 -24.77 19.43 11.93
C ALA A 496 -25.63 19.57 13.22
N PRO A 497 -26.96 19.68 13.10
CA PRO A 497 -27.85 19.87 14.26
C PRO A 497 -27.81 18.69 15.23
N PHE A 498 -27.43 17.51 14.78
CA PHE A 498 -27.28 16.29 15.56
C PHE A 498 -25.85 16.08 16.10
N ALA A 499 -24.93 17.04 15.91
CA ALA A 499 -23.58 16.95 16.45
C ALA A 499 -23.59 16.92 17.99
N PRO A 500 -22.63 16.20 18.64
CA PRO A 500 -22.60 16.04 20.09
C PRO A 500 -22.62 17.37 20.87
N GLU A 501 -22.03 18.41 20.29
CA GLU A 501 -21.96 19.74 20.88
C GLU A 501 -23.34 20.44 20.93
N ARG A 502 -24.27 20.06 20.03
CA ARG A 502 -25.59 20.68 19.89
C ARG A 502 -26.72 19.89 20.57
N VAL A 503 -26.56 18.59 20.70
CA VAL A 503 -27.62 17.67 21.22
C VAL A 503 -27.86 17.77 22.72
N ARG A 504 -27.24 18.59 23.52
CA ARG A 504 -27.44 18.88 24.96
C ARG A 504 -28.55 18.05 25.63
N ASN A 505 -28.34 16.73 25.79
CA ASN A 505 -29.23 15.78 26.54
C ASN A 505 -30.73 15.74 26.11
N LYS A 506 -31.07 16.08 24.90
CA LYS A 506 -32.42 15.91 24.36
C LYS A 506 -32.51 14.58 23.60
N PHE A 507 -32.92 13.53 24.25
CA PHE A 507 -33.15 12.22 23.66
C PHE A 507 -34.68 11.88 23.67
N PRO A 508 -35.18 11.12 22.65
CA PRO A 508 -34.46 10.57 21.49
C PRO A 508 -34.08 11.66 20.47
N VAL A 509 -32.92 11.49 19.80
CA VAL A 509 -32.46 12.37 18.73
C VAL A 509 -33.01 11.86 17.40
N LYS A 510 -33.63 12.73 16.64
CA LYS A 510 -34.11 12.48 15.28
C LYS A 510 -33.03 12.95 14.32
N PHE A 511 -32.54 12.04 13.48
CA PHE A 511 -31.62 12.37 12.39
C PHE A 511 -32.41 12.64 11.11
N PRO A 512 -31.92 13.49 10.21
CA PRO A 512 -32.62 13.74 8.93
C PRO A 512 -32.56 12.52 7.99
N PHE A 513 -31.55 11.69 8.10
CA PHE A 513 -31.34 10.49 7.29
C PHE A 513 -31.90 9.23 7.97
N SER A 514 -32.06 8.17 7.19
CA SER A 514 -32.54 6.88 7.68
C SER A 514 -31.37 5.99 8.17
N GLU A 515 -31.65 4.77 8.65
CA GLU A 515 -30.62 3.81 9.08
C GLU A 515 -29.68 3.39 7.95
N ASP A 516 -30.11 3.53 6.70
CA ASP A 516 -29.32 3.22 5.51
C ASP A 516 -27.98 4.01 5.49
N TYR A 517 -28.02 5.33 5.74
CA TYR A 517 -26.80 6.14 5.81
C TYR A 517 -25.87 5.74 6.96
N ALA A 518 -26.43 5.44 8.13
CA ALA A 518 -25.60 4.98 9.26
C ALA A 518 -24.94 3.61 8.96
N THR A 519 -25.64 2.73 8.26
CA THR A 519 -25.14 1.44 7.80
C THR A 519 -24.08 1.61 6.72
N PHE A 520 -24.29 2.50 5.77
CA PHE A 520 -23.30 2.88 4.78
C PHE A 520 -21.98 3.33 5.42
N CYS A 521 -22.04 4.25 6.37
CA CYS A 521 -20.87 4.70 7.11
C CYS A 521 -20.13 3.55 7.82
N LYS A 522 -20.87 2.65 8.47
CA LYS A 522 -20.30 1.46 9.13
C LYS A 522 -19.63 0.51 8.13
N ILE A 523 -20.25 0.31 6.97
CA ILE A 523 -19.70 -0.53 5.90
C ILE A 523 -18.40 0.05 5.39
N LEU A 524 -18.35 1.36 5.14
CA LEU A 524 -17.14 2.02 4.66
C LEU A 524 -16.00 2.00 5.69
N HIS A 525 -16.29 2.22 6.96
CA HIS A 525 -15.29 2.04 8.01
C HIS A 525 -14.73 0.60 8.04
N LYS A 526 -15.61 -0.39 7.95
CA LYS A 526 -15.18 -1.80 7.90
C LYS A 526 -14.38 -2.11 6.64
N LEU A 527 -14.75 -1.52 5.51
CA LEU A 527 -14.03 -1.68 4.25
C LEU A 527 -12.61 -1.13 4.37
N ILE A 528 -12.46 0.10 4.91
CA ILE A 528 -11.14 0.70 5.17
C ILE A 528 -10.31 -0.23 6.06
N LEU A 529 -10.84 -0.62 7.21
CA LEU A 529 -10.12 -1.46 8.18
C LEU A 529 -9.72 -2.83 7.60
N LYS A 530 -10.63 -3.50 6.87
CA LYS A 530 -10.31 -4.80 6.25
C LYS A 530 -9.26 -4.66 5.16
N THR A 531 -9.32 -3.60 4.36
CA THR A 531 -8.34 -3.34 3.29
C THR A 531 -6.97 -3.03 3.87
N LEU A 532 -6.89 -2.15 4.88
CA LEU A 532 -5.64 -1.84 5.56
C LEU A 532 -5.03 -3.06 6.24
N LYS A 533 -5.85 -3.84 6.94
CA LYS A 533 -5.39 -5.09 7.55
C LYS A 533 -4.86 -6.11 6.54
N PHE A 534 -5.39 -6.10 5.32
CA PHE A 534 -4.88 -6.99 4.28
C PHE A 534 -3.47 -6.61 3.83
N ILE A 535 -3.18 -5.30 3.70
CA ILE A 535 -1.87 -4.81 3.24
C ILE A 535 -0.84 -4.62 4.37
N GLU A 536 -1.23 -4.82 5.63
CA GLU A 536 -0.45 -4.45 6.82
C GLU A 536 0.95 -5.10 6.86
N VAL A 537 1.10 -6.36 6.47
CA VAL A 537 2.32 -7.13 6.77
C VAL A 537 3.30 -7.21 5.62
N TYR A 538 2.87 -7.50 4.37
CA TYR A 538 3.78 -7.92 3.29
C TYR A 538 3.99 -6.90 2.18
N TYR A 539 3.19 -5.83 2.14
CA TYR A 539 3.17 -4.87 1.03
C TYR A 539 4.10 -3.69 1.28
N ASN A 540 5.39 -3.88 1.03
CA ASN A 540 6.46 -2.90 1.32
C ASN A 540 6.85 -2.05 0.12
N TYR A 541 6.58 -2.54 -1.10
CA TYR A 541 7.05 -1.95 -2.35
C TYR A 541 5.86 -1.42 -3.15
N GLU A 542 6.12 -0.59 -4.15
CA GLU A 542 5.11 -0.08 -5.09
C GLU A 542 3.88 0.55 -4.42
N ILE A 543 4.13 1.33 -3.37
CA ILE A 543 3.09 1.94 -2.52
C ILE A 543 2.07 2.72 -3.36
N ASN A 544 2.52 3.40 -4.43
CA ASN A 544 1.63 4.13 -5.32
C ASN A 544 0.64 3.20 -6.05
N GLU A 545 1.08 2.02 -6.47
CA GLU A 545 0.19 1.04 -7.09
C GLU A 545 -0.81 0.50 -6.08
N ILE A 546 -0.36 0.21 -4.86
CA ILE A 546 -1.25 -0.22 -3.76
C ILE A 546 -2.32 0.84 -3.50
N ILE A 547 -1.94 2.11 -3.39
CA ILE A 547 -2.87 3.22 -3.19
C ILE A 547 -3.85 3.32 -4.38
N ASN A 548 -3.36 3.17 -5.61
CA ASN A 548 -4.21 3.18 -6.80
C ASN A 548 -5.23 2.04 -6.80
N VAL A 549 -4.83 0.82 -6.43
CA VAL A 549 -5.74 -0.33 -6.30
C VAL A 549 -6.78 -0.05 -5.21
N ILE A 550 -6.38 0.46 -4.06
CA ILE A 550 -7.32 0.81 -2.99
C ILE A 550 -8.33 1.84 -3.47
N VAL A 551 -7.87 2.93 -4.05
CA VAL A 551 -8.75 4.03 -4.46
C VAL A 551 -9.63 3.60 -5.64
N ASN A 552 -9.06 3.09 -6.73
CA ASN A 552 -9.78 2.86 -7.97
C ASN A 552 -10.49 1.49 -8.02
N ASP A 553 -9.80 0.41 -7.62
CA ASP A 553 -10.34 -0.95 -7.78
C ASP A 553 -11.19 -1.38 -6.59
N ILE A 554 -11.01 -0.76 -5.40
CA ILE A 554 -11.84 -1.06 -4.23
C ILE A 554 -12.89 0.04 -4.03
N PHE A 555 -12.47 1.29 -3.71
CA PHE A 555 -13.42 2.33 -3.34
C PHE A 555 -14.25 2.85 -4.51
N GLU A 556 -13.61 3.25 -5.62
CA GLU A 556 -14.35 3.76 -6.79
C GLU A 556 -15.18 2.68 -7.47
N GLN A 557 -14.73 1.43 -7.45
CA GLN A 557 -15.52 0.33 -7.98
C GLN A 557 -16.71 0.00 -7.07
N PHE A 558 -16.51 -0.02 -5.74
CA PHE A 558 -17.58 -0.25 -4.78
C PHE A 558 -18.66 0.85 -4.82
N LEU A 559 -18.22 2.10 -4.92
CA LEU A 559 -19.11 3.26 -4.91
C LEU A 559 -19.68 3.61 -6.29
N GLY A 560 -19.15 3.02 -7.36
CA GLY A 560 -19.43 3.41 -8.75
C GLY A 560 -20.79 3.00 -9.30
N GLU A 561 -20.98 3.33 -10.57
CA GLU A 561 -22.21 3.07 -11.33
C GLU A 561 -22.23 1.71 -12.05
N LYS A 562 -21.18 0.89 -11.92
CA LYS A 562 -21.04 -0.34 -12.66
C LYS A 562 -22.02 -1.39 -12.16
N LYS A 563 -22.91 -1.85 -13.03
CA LYS A 563 -23.88 -2.91 -12.74
C LYS A 563 -23.19 -4.16 -12.16
N GLY A 564 -23.69 -4.62 -11.03
CA GLY A 564 -23.19 -5.81 -10.38
C GLY A 564 -21.96 -5.62 -9.47
N PHE A 565 -21.40 -4.42 -9.40
CA PHE A 565 -20.24 -4.07 -8.56
C PHE A 565 -20.50 -2.83 -7.69
N GLY A 566 -21.00 -1.76 -8.27
CA GLY A 566 -21.16 -0.48 -7.59
C GLY A 566 -22.48 -0.31 -6.87
N ILE A 567 -22.46 0.35 -5.72
CA ILE A 567 -23.66 0.65 -4.94
C ILE A 567 -24.46 1.81 -5.52
N ALA A 568 -23.83 2.76 -6.23
CA ALA A 568 -24.54 3.83 -6.89
C ALA A 568 -25.56 3.30 -7.89
N TRP A 569 -25.20 2.28 -8.65
CA TRP A 569 -26.12 1.60 -9.55
C TRP A 569 -27.30 0.94 -8.80
N GLU A 570 -27.00 0.30 -7.66
CA GLU A 570 -28.05 -0.36 -6.85
C GLU A 570 -29.04 0.66 -6.27
N ILE A 571 -28.55 1.80 -5.83
CA ILE A 571 -29.38 2.90 -5.31
C ILE A 571 -30.22 3.49 -6.45
N GLU A 572 -29.63 3.70 -7.61
CA GLU A 572 -30.35 4.19 -8.79
C GLU A 572 -31.48 3.25 -9.20
N ASP A 573 -31.18 1.96 -9.31
CA ASP A 573 -32.17 0.91 -9.64
C ASP A 573 -33.27 0.82 -8.58
N PHE A 574 -32.91 0.99 -7.31
CA PHE A 574 -33.86 1.03 -6.21
C PHE A 574 -34.78 2.25 -6.30
N ILE A 575 -34.25 3.43 -6.54
CA ILE A 575 -35.05 4.65 -6.73
C ILE A 575 -36.00 4.50 -7.92
N ARG A 576 -35.51 3.93 -9.05
CA ARG A 576 -36.34 3.65 -10.23
C ARG A 576 -37.50 2.70 -9.92
N LYS A 577 -37.26 1.64 -9.16
CA LYS A 577 -38.27 0.65 -8.77
C LYS A 577 -39.32 1.23 -7.80
N ASN A 578 -38.88 2.16 -6.95
CA ASN A 578 -39.73 2.77 -5.92
C ASN A 578 -40.19 4.18 -6.30
N SER A 579 -40.14 4.57 -7.57
CA SER A 579 -40.52 5.91 -8.06
C SER A 579 -41.96 6.28 -7.77
N THR A 580 -42.82 5.31 -7.46
CA THR A 580 -44.21 5.53 -7.05
C THR A 580 -44.39 5.79 -5.55
N ASN A 581 -43.39 5.45 -4.72
CA ASN A 581 -43.45 5.64 -3.28
C ASN A 581 -42.73 6.95 -2.89
N LYS A 582 -43.54 7.98 -2.63
CA LYS A 582 -43.10 9.33 -2.32
C LYS A 582 -42.23 9.44 -1.06
N GLU A 583 -42.52 8.66 0.00
CA GLU A 583 -41.80 8.68 1.26
C GLU A 583 -40.38 8.08 1.08
N VAL A 584 -40.30 6.94 0.37
CA VAL A 584 -39.04 6.28 0.07
C VAL A 584 -38.16 7.15 -0.82
N THR A 585 -38.74 7.76 -1.85
CA THR A 585 -37.97 8.62 -2.78
C THR A 585 -37.48 9.88 -2.07
N ALA A 586 -38.32 10.54 -1.26
CA ALA A 586 -37.95 11.72 -0.48
C ALA A 586 -36.81 11.38 0.53
N GLN A 587 -36.98 10.29 1.27
CA GLN A 587 -35.94 9.88 2.23
C GLN A 587 -34.63 9.43 1.54
N SER A 588 -34.73 8.77 0.38
CA SER A 588 -33.54 8.41 -0.43
C SER A 588 -32.81 9.66 -0.90
N PHE A 589 -33.52 10.71 -1.29
CA PHE A 589 -32.90 11.98 -1.64
C PHE A 589 -32.11 12.58 -0.46
N VAL A 590 -32.69 12.60 0.75
CA VAL A 590 -32.03 13.10 1.96
C VAL A 590 -30.82 12.24 2.30
N ASN A 591 -30.94 10.92 2.17
CA ASN A 591 -29.80 10.03 2.37
C ASN A 591 -28.66 10.34 1.39
N LEU A 592 -28.96 10.63 0.11
CA LEU A 592 -27.97 10.98 -0.91
C LEU A 592 -27.23 12.28 -0.60
N GLU A 593 -27.89 13.27 -0.01
CA GLU A 593 -27.22 14.48 0.49
C GLU A 593 -26.17 14.12 1.55
N HIS A 594 -26.52 13.27 2.48
CA HIS A 594 -25.61 12.81 3.53
C HIS A 594 -24.54 11.87 2.99
N TYR A 595 -24.81 11.04 1.97
CA TYR A 595 -23.79 10.24 1.29
C TYR A 595 -22.70 11.10 0.68
N ILE A 596 -23.06 12.20 0.00
CA ILE A 596 -22.08 13.12 -0.58
C ILE A 596 -21.18 13.72 0.49
N ILE A 597 -21.76 14.17 1.61
CA ILE A 597 -21.00 14.66 2.78
C ILE A 597 -20.08 13.56 3.33
N GLY A 598 -20.65 12.36 3.50
CA GLY A 598 -19.91 11.20 3.98
C GLY A 598 -18.73 10.84 3.09
N LEU A 599 -18.92 10.85 1.77
CA LEU A 599 -17.88 10.54 0.79
C LEU A 599 -16.72 11.55 0.81
N MET A 600 -17.03 12.84 1.02
CA MET A 600 -15.99 13.87 1.18
C MET A 600 -15.17 13.64 2.45
N GLU A 601 -15.82 13.35 3.56
CA GLU A 601 -15.12 13.07 4.83
C GLU A 601 -14.36 11.73 4.80
N ILE A 602 -14.91 10.71 4.13
CA ILE A 602 -14.22 9.43 3.90
C ILE A 602 -12.99 9.62 3.03
N GLY A 603 -13.05 10.43 1.99
CA GLY A 603 -11.89 10.76 1.18
C GLY A 603 -10.76 11.34 2.02
N LYS A 604 -11.08 12.26 2.93
CA LYS A 604 -10.10 12.82 3.89
C LYS A 604 -9.57 11.74 4.84
N LEU A 605 -10.45 10.94 5.43
CA LEU A 605 -10.07 9.86 6.35
C LEU A 605 -9.19 8.84 5.64
N LEU A 606 -9.56 8.42 4.44
CA LEU A 606 -8.80 7.46 3.63
C LEU A 606 -7.40 8.00 3.33
N ASN A 607 -7.27 9.27 2.95
CA ASN A 607 -5.96 9.88 2.70
C ASN A 607 -5.11 9.96 3.97
N VAL A 608 -5.71 10.33 5.11
CA VAL A 608 -5.01 10.37 6.40
C VAL A 608 -4.58 8.97 6.83
N THR A 609 -5.46 7.98 6.76
CA THR A 609 -5.15 6.60 7.16
C THR A 609 -4.12 5.95 6.24
N LEU A 610 -4.23 6.14 4.92
CA LEU A 610 -3.22 5.67 3.98
C LEU A 610 -1.86 6.32 4.25
N ARG A 611 -1.83 7.62 4.54
CA ARG A 611 -0.60 8.31 4.89
C ARG A 611 0.03 7.79 6.19
N GLN A 612 -0.80 7.45 7.17
CA GLN A 612 -0.33 6.85 8.44
C GLN A 612 0.22 5.43 8.24
N GLU A 613 -0.43 4.61 7.41
CA GLU A 613 -0.08 3.20 7.23
C GLU A 613 0.98 2.94 6.15
N THR A 614 1.09 3.80 5.14
CA THR A 614 2.01 3.62 4.01
C THR A 614 3.11 4.67 3.92
N GLY A 615 3.01 5.74 4.72
CA GLY A 615 3.91 6.89 4.65
C GLY A 615 3.66 7.82 3.45
N MET A 616 2.83 7.41 2.51
CA MET A 616 2.47 8.19 1.32
C MET A 616 0.97 8.47 1.31
N GLY A 617 0.61 9.69 0.97
CA GLY A 617 -0.79 10.06 0.70
C GLY A 617 -1.17 9.84 -0.77
N ILE A 618 -2.43 10.06 -1.07
CA ILE A 618 -2.96 9.97 -2.43
C ILE A 618 -2.43 11.17 -3.24
N HIS A 619 -1.88 10.92 -4.42
CA HIS A 619 -1.23 11.97 -5.24
C HIS A 619 -2.19 12.94 -5.93
N ASN A 620 -3.44 12.53 -6.18
CA ASN A 620 -4.47 13.39 -6.78
C ASN A 620 -5.12 14.28 -5.71
N ILE A 621 -4.43 15.35 -5.37
CA ILE A 621 -4.91 16.34 -4.40
C ILE A 621 -5.38 17.56 -5.19
N ASP A 622 -6.61 18.00 -4.96
CA ASP A 622 -7.15 19.22 -5.56
C ASP A 622 -6.35 20.46 -5.13
N ASN A 623 -6.52 21.57 -5.83
CA ASN A 623 -5.85 22.84 -5.57
C ASN A 623 -5.98 23.34 -4.11
N ASN A 624 -6.94 22.77 -3.36
CA ASN A 624 -7.19 23.07 -1.94
C ASN A 624 -6.51 22.07 -0.98
N GLY A 625 -5.67 21.15 -1.46
CA GLY A 625 -4.99 20.17 -0.62
C GLY A 625 -5.89 19.02 -0.11
N THR A 626 -7.10 18.86 -0.65
CA THR A 626 -8.05 17.83 -0.28
C THR A 626 -8.21 16.80 -1.37
N PHE A 627 -8.19 15.51 -0.98
CA PHE A 627 -8.51 14.42 -1.90
C PHE A 627 -10.02 14.18 -1.91
N THR A 628 -10.61 14.17 -3.10
CA THR A 628 -12.02 13.84 -3.30
C THR A 628 -12.15 12.60 -4.18
N LEU A 629 -13.00 11.66 -3.76
CA LEU A 629 -13.35 10.48 -4.55
C LEU A 629 -14.17 10.90 -5.78
N LYS A 630 -13.95 10.29 -6.92
CA LYS A 630 -14.79 10.46 -8.13
C LYS A 630 -16.25 10.08 -7.88
N ALA A 631 -16.45 9.14 -6.96
CA ALA A 631 -17.77 8.76 -6.47
C ALA A 631 -18.62 9.95 -6.00
N VAL A 632 -18.02 11.05 -5.52
CA VAL A 632 -18.75 12.28 -5.15
C VAL A 632 -19.51 12.84 -6.35
N GLU A 633 -18.89 12.87 -7.51
CA GLU A 633 -19.56 13.32 -8.75
C GLU A 633 -20.69 12.38 -9.16
N THR A 634 -20.45 11.05 -9.04
CA THR A 634 -21.44 10.01 -9.30
C THR A 634 -22.67 10.17 -8.40
N PHE A 635 -22.45 10.31 -7.10
CA PHE A 635 -23.53 10.51 -6.15
C PHE A 635 -24.22 11.88 -6.29
N THR A 636 -23.51 12.89 -6.76
CA THR A 636 -24.10 14.18 -7.09
C THR A 636 -25.05 14.07 -8.29
N LYS A 637 -24.69 13.30 -9.32
CA LYS A 637 -25.58 12.99 -10.44
C LYS A 637 -26.78 12.17 -9.99
N LEU A 638 -26.54 11.18 -9.13
CA LEU A 638 -27.61 10.34 -8.57
C LEU A 638 -28.59 11.16 -7.70
N LYS A 639 -28.06 12.11 -6.93
CA LYS A 639 -28.88 13.05 -6.18
C LYS A 639 -29.80 13.86 -7.11
N LYS A 640 -29.24 14.41 -8.19
CA LYS A 640 -30.04 15.13 -9.21
C LYS A 640 -31.09 14.23 -9.85
N PHE A 641 -30.72 12.99 -10.17
CA PHE A 641 -31.69 12.02 -10.68
C PHE A 641 -32.81 11.72 -9.68
N SER A 642 -32.47 11.54 -8.39
CA SER A 642 -33.46 11.35 -7.33
C SER A 642 -34.37 12.58 -7.15
N GLU A 643 -33.82 13.79 -7.25
CA GLU A 643 -34.55 15.06 -7.22
C GLU A 643 -35.51 15.15 -8.38
N GLU A 644 -35.06 14.88 -9.60
CA GLU A 644 -35.93 14.88 -10.80
C GLU A 644 -37.05 13.84 -10.67
N THR A 645 -36.73 12.64 -10.16
CA THR A 645 -37.73 11.59 -9.94
C THR A 645 -38.76 11.99 -8.89
N LEU A 646 -38.33 12.63 -7.80
CA LEU A 646 -39.20 13.13 -6.75
C LEU A 646 -40.17 14.20 -7.31
N TYR A 647 -39.65 15.16 -8.06
CA TYR A 647 -40.45 16.19 -8.64
C TYR A 647 -41.40 15.65 -9.71
N GLN A 648 -40.97 14.75 -10.58
CA GLN A 648 -41.84 14.11 -11.56
C GLN A 648 -42.99 13.34 -10.90
N MET A 649 -42.71 12.65 -9.80
CA MET A 649 -43.70 11.95 -9.03
C MET A 649 -44.70 12.93 -8.39
N VAL A 650 -44.20 14.05 -7.82
CA VAL A 650 -45.08 15.12 -7.26
C VAL A 650 -45.93 15.72 -8.37
N ASP A 651 -45.34 16.10 -9.50
CA ASP A 651 -46.07 16.65 -10.65
C ASP A 651 -47.16 15.70 -11.16
N THR A 652 -46.82 14.40 -11.28
CA THR A 652 -47.78 13.37 -11.71
C THR A 652 -48.93 13.25 -10.72
N LYS A 653 -48.66 13.28 -9.41
CA LYS A 653 -49.70 13.23 -8.40
C LYS A 653 -50.53 14.49 -8.31
N LEU A 654 -49.91 15.65 -8.51
CA LEU A 654 -50.62 16.92 -8.62
C LEU A 654 -51.53 16.88 -9.84
N GLN A 655 -51.06 16.40 -10.99
CA GLN A 655 -51.85 16.27 -12.20
C GLN A 655 -53.07 15.34 -11.98
N GLU A 656 -52.81 14.11 -11.42
CA GLU A 656 -53.90 13.17 -11.11
C GLU A 656 -54.97 13.74 -10.21
N LEU A 657 -54.59 14.58 -9.25
CA LEU A 657 -55.56 15.21 -8.32
C LEU A 657 -56.20 16.43 -8.91
N LEU A 658 -55.49 17.21 -9.73
CA LEU A 658 -56.05 18.33 -10.47
C LEU A 658 -57.02 17.88 -11.56
N ASP A 659 -56.75 16.71 -12.21
CA ASP A 659 -57.67 16.12 -13.19
C ASP A 659 -59.03 15.70 -12.56
N LEU A 660 -59.09 15.57 -11.21
CA LEU A 660 -60.35 15.38 -10.50
C LEU A 660 -61.09 16.69 -10.27
N VAL A 661 -60.47 17.84 -10.51
CA VAL A 661 -61.08 19.15 -10.41
C VAL A 661 -61.71 19.50 -11.77
N GLU A 662 -62.84 18.88 -12.04
CA GLU A 662 -63.55 19.10 -13.29
C GLU A 662 -64.53 20.27 -13.12
N TYR A 663 -64.58 21.16 -14.15
CA TYR A 663 -65.59 22.18 -14.31
C TYR A 663 -66.50 21.75 -15.46
N GLU A 664 -67.64 21.14 -15.13
CA GLU A 664 -68.58 20.57 -16.11
C GLU A 664 -69.31 21.69 -16.91
N ASP A 665 -69.62 22.78 -16.27
CA ASP A 665 -70.30 23.89 -16.89
C ASP A 665 -69.58 25.23 -16.69
N PHE A 666 -69.08 25.79 -17.77
CA PHE A 666 -68.46 27.13 -17.81
C PHE A 666 -69.43 28.26 -17.88
N THR A 667 -70.76 27.98 -17.97
CA THR A 667 -71.89 28.94 -18.04
C THR A 667 -73.03 28.63 -17.06
N PRO A 668 -72.75 28.40 -15.76
CA PRO A 668 -73.72 27.98 -14.80
C PRO A 668 -74.82 29.07 -14.62
N PRO A 669 -76.04 28.68 -14.29
CA PRO A 669 -77.15 29.65 -14.04
C PRO A 669 -76.90 30.46 -12.76
N VAL A 670 -77.45 31.63 -12.61
CA VAL A 670 -77.22 32.51 -11.46
C VAL A 670 -77.60 31.86 -10.13
N LEU A 671 -78.46 30.86 -10.10
CA LEU A 671 -78.80 30.07 -8.92
C LEU A 671 -77.72 29.14 -8.44
N GLU A 672 -76.70 28.85 -9.25
CA GLU A 672 -75.57 27.97 -8.93
C GLU A 672 -74.36 28.79 -8.50
N ARG A 673 -74.51 29.99 -8.00
CA ARG A 673 -73.43 30.76 -7.41
C ARG A 673 -73.00 30.12 -6.07
N ASN A 674 -71.83 29.68 -5.96
CA ASN A 674 -71.28 29.01 -4.80
C ASN A 674 -70.98 30.02 -3.67
N SER A 675 -71.25 29.66 -2.44
CA SER A 675 -70.82 30.40 -1.23
C SER A 675 -69.48 29.97 -0.69
N GLU A 676 -68.97 28.80 -1.09
CA GLU A 676 -67.72 28.19 -0.67
C GLU A 676 -67.00 27.60 -1.90
N ALA A 677 -65.72 27.39 -1.75
CA ALA A 677 -64.86 26.73 -2.75
C ALA A 677 -65.34 25.31 -3.06
N ASN A 678 -65.08 24.82 -4.26
CA ASN A 678 -65.41 23.50 -4.73
C ASN A 678 -64.74 22.41 -3.80
N PHE A 679 -65.54 21.33 -3.57
CA PHE A 679 -65.08 20.24 -2.71
C PHE A 679 -63.78 19.60 -3.21
N SER A 680 -63.66 19.37 -4.54
CA SER A 680 -62.45 18.81 -5.15
C SER A 680 -61.23 19.72 -4.96
N VAL A 681 -61.40 21.03 -4.99
CA VAL A 681 -60.35 22.03 -4.73
C VAL A 681 -59.92 22.02 -3.25
N LYS A 682 -60.90 21.87 -2.33
CA LYS A 682 -60.60 21.72 -0.90
C LYS A 682 -59.81 20.45 -0.63
N ASP A 683 -60.17 19.31 -1.20
CA ASP A 683 -59.45 18.05 -1.08
C ASP A 683 -58.05 18.16 -1.65
N PHE A 684 -57.90 18.77 -2.82
CA PHE A 684 -56.56 19.02 -3.39
C PHE A 684 -55.68 19.88 -2.48
N ALA A 685 -56.22 20.96 -1.94
CA ALA A 685 -55.50 21.84 -1.01
C ALA A 685 -55.03 21.08 0.25
N MET A 686 -55.91 20.23 0.82
CA MET A 686 -55.57 19.38 1.98
C MET A 686 -54.50 18.35 1.64
N PHE A 687 -54.57 17.76 0.43
CA PHE A 687 -53.48 16.85 -0.03
C PHE A 687 -52.18 17.58 -0.17
N LEU A 688 -52.13 18.76 -0.74
CA LEU A 688 -50.95 19.58 -0.91
C LEU A 688 -50.32 19.92 0.46
N GLU A 689 -51.17 20.32 1.43
CA GLU A 689 -50.74 20.60 2.79
C GLU A 689 -50.08 19.36 3.46
N ASN A 690 -50.70 18.19 3.33
CA ASN A 690 -50.17 16.94 3.84
C ASN A 690 -48.86 16.56 3.16
N LEU A 691 -48.71 16.78 1.86
CA LEU A 691 -47.50 16.47 1.11
C LEU A 691 -46.30 17.25 1.66
N PHE A 692 -46.47 18.56 1.86
CA PHE A 692 -45.38 19.41 2.30
C PHE A 692 -45.13 19.34 3.80
N THR A 693 -46.13 19.10 4.63
CA THR A 693 -45.93 18.99 6.08
C THR A 693 -45.36 17.64 6.49
N SER A 694 -45.76 16.55 5.83
CA SER A 694 -45.38 15.20 6.27
C SER A 694 -44.20 14.60 5.48
N ILE A 695 -44.19 14.77 4.17
CA ILE A 695 -43.23 14.08 3.29
C ILE A 695 -41.97 14.90 3.13
N PHE A 696 -42.06 16.20 2.99
CA PHE A 696 -40.92 17.07 2.84
C PHE A 696 -40.31 17.57 4.16
N GLU A 697 -40.83 17.14 5.33
CA GLU A 697 -40.33 17.55 6.65
C GLU A 697 -38.82 17.36 6.82
N ASN A 698 -38.28 16.29 6.24
CA ASN A 698 -36.85 15.94 6.39
C ASN A 698 -35.95 16.51 5.27
N LEU A 699 -36.55 17.14 4.24
CA LEU A 699 -35.80 17.78 3.17
C LEU A 699 -35.13 19.07 3.63
N SER A 700 -34.02 19.42 3.00
CA SER A 700 -33.39 20.72 3.27
C SER A 700 -34.35 21.88 2.99
N PRO A 701 -34.30 22.95 3.79
CA PRO A 701 -35.20 24.10 3.62
C PRO A 701 -35.24 24.63 2.19
N GLN A 702 -34.09 24.71 1.53
CA GLN A 702 -33.96 25.21 0.16
C GLN A 702 -34.73 24.36 -0.85
N LEU A 703 -34.68 23.04 -0.71
CA LEU A 703 -35.41 22.14 -1.60
C LEU A 703 -36.90 22.13 -1.34
N ARG A 704 -37.28 22.27 -0.09
CA ARG A 704 -38.67 22.41 0.32
C ARG A 704 -39.25 23.66 -0.31
N THR A 705 -38.55 24.80 -0.20
CA THR A 705 -38.95 26.07 -0.81
C THR A 705 -39.03 25.94 -2.34
N LEU A 706 -38.07 25.29 -2.97
CA LEU A 706 -38.10 25.07 -4.42
C LEU A 706 -39.26 24.15 -4.85
N GLY A 707 -39.48 23.08 -4.06
CA GLY A 707 -40.59 22.16 -4.29
C GLY A 707 -41.97 22.88 -4.17
N LEU A 708 -42.14 23.71 -3.15
CA LEU A 708 -43.35 24.58 -2.98
C LEU A 708 -43.53 25.52 -4.18
N PHE A 709 -42.47 26.23 -4.55
CA PHE A 709 -42.50 27.13 -5.70
C PHE A 709 -42.95 26.41 -6.97
N ARG A 710 -42.35 25.23 -7.24
CA ARG A 710 -42.71 24.42 -8.40
C ARG A 710 -44.16 23.94 -8.35
N ALA A 711 -44.62 23.49 -7.20
CA ALA A 711 -45.99 23.06 -7.01
C ALA A 711 -46.96 24.22 -7.24
N TYR A 712 -46.67 25.41 -6.72
CA TYR A 712 -47.48 26.61 -6.93
C TYR A 712 -47.50 27.03 -8.40
N ASP A 713 -46.36 27.00 -9.07
CA ASP A 713 -46.32 27.32 -10.51
C ASP A 713 -47.12 26.30 -11.32
N PHE A 714 -46.98 25.00 -11.02
CA PHE A 714 -47.72 23.94 -11.67
C PHE A 714 -49.22 24.09 -11.50
N VAL A 715 -49.68 24.33 -10.27
CA VAL A 715 -51.12 24.58 -9.95
C VAL A 715 -51.62 25.85 -10.63
N SER A 716 -50.86 26.93 -10.56
CA SER A 716 -51.22 28.20 -11.24
C SER A 716 -51.36 28.01 -12.73
N GLN A 717 -50.48 27.30 -13.39
CA GLN A 717 -50.52 27.03 -14.84
C GLN A 717 -51.69 26.12 -15.21
N TYR A 718 -52.02 25.13 -14.38
CA TYR A 718 -53.21 24.28 -14.58
C TYR A 718 -54.49 25.09 -14.58
N PHE A 719 -54.69 25.91 -13.56
CA PHE A 719 -55.93 26.75 -13.49
C PHE A 719 -55.95 27.84 -14.57
N LEU A 720 -54.77 28.37 -14.96
CA LEU A 720 -54.67 29.22 -16.13
C LEU A 720 -55.09 28.49 -17.44
N GLY A 721 -54.70 27.23 -17.55
CA GLY A 721 -55.07 26.36 -18.67
C GLY A 721 -56.59 26.19 -18.75
N ILE A 722 -57.27 25.96 -17.64
CA ILE A 722 -58.74 25.88 -17.62
C ILE A 722 -59.41 27.17 -18.20
N LEU A 723 -58.93 28.35 -17.80
CA LEU A 723 -59.42 29.61 -18.37
C LEU A 723 -59.08 29.75 -19.87
N HIS A 724 -57.92 29.26 -20.32
CA HIS A 724 -57.49 29.33 -21.68
C HIS A 724 -58.19 28.28 -22.60
N ASP A 725 -58.51 27.11 -22.04
CA ASP A 725 -59.12 26.01 -22.81
C ASP A 725 -60.63 26.08 -22.84
N ALA A 726 -61.28 26.72 -21.85
CA ALA A 726 -62.73 26.95 -21.81
C ALA A 726 -63.19 27.63 -23.09
N PRO A 727 -64.28 27.14 -23.73
CA PRO A 727 -64.80 27.75 -24.97
C PRO A 727 -65.46 29.12 -24.76
N LYS A 728 -66.25 29.22 -23.73
CA LYS A 728 -66.89 30.45 -23.25
C LYS A 728 -67.29 30.32 -21.78
N TYR A 729 -67.26 31.40 -21.02
CA TYR A 729 -67.61 31.38 -19.62
C TYR A 729 -68.49 32.65 -19.27
N ASN A 730 -69.26 32.52 -18.20
CA ASN A 730 -70.10 33.63 -17.69
C ASN A 730 -69.50 34.18 -16.38
N SER A 731 -70.07 35.28 -15.87
CA SER A 731 -69.68 35.94 -14.62
C SER A 731 -69.87 35.06 -13.40
N VAL A 732 -70.83 34.14 -13.38
CA VAL A 732 -71.10 33.22 -12.28
C VAL A 732 -69.99 32.22 -12.19
N PHE A 733 -69.51 31.64 -13.31
CA PHE A 733 -68.38 30.78 -13.35
C PHE A 733 -67.11 31.47 -12.81
N ILE A 734 -66.85 32.70 -13.24
CA ILE A 734 -65.68 33.46 -12.81
C ILE A 734 -65.73 33.75 -11.31
N ASP A 735 -66.92 34.04 -10.75
CA ASP A 735 -67.07 34.25 -9.32
C ASP A 735 -66.85 32.97 -8.51
N ASN A 736 -67.30 31.80 -8.98
CA ASN A 736 -67.07 30.51 -8.35
C ASN A 736 -65.61 30.14 -8.49
N PHE A 737 -65.00 30.34 -9.64
CA PHE A 737 -63.60 30.12 -9.90
C PHE A 737 -62.69 31.01 -9.03
N ASP A 738 -63.07 32.27 -8.80
CA ASP A 738 -62.37 33.17 -7.92
C ASP A 738 -62.39 32.69 -6.44
N LEU A 739 -63.52 32.09 -6.01
CA LEU A 739 -63.60 31.47 -4.69
C LEU A 739 -62.65 30.31 -4.53
N ASP A 740 -62.52 29.47 -5.56
CA ASP A 740 -61.61 28.33 -5.61
C ASP A 740 -60.17 28.82 -5.54
N ILE A 741 -59.78 29.79 -6.37
CA ILE A 741 -58.42 30.37 -6.38
C ILE A 741 -58.11 31.05 -5.05
N LYS A 742 -59.01 31.80 -4.45
CA LYS A 742 -58.80 32.41 -3.10
C LYS A 742 -58.62 31.40 -2.01
N TYR A 743 -59.32 30.26 -2.10
CA TYR A 743 -59.16 29.17 -1.15
C TYR A 743 -57.78 28.52 -1.27
N LEU A 744 -57.33 28.27 -2.51
CA LEU A 744 -55.99 27.76 -2.80
C LEU A 744 -54.89 28.71 -2.36
N GLU A 745 -55.00 30.01 -2.70
CA GLU A 745 -54.04 31.03 -2.24
C GLU A 745 -53.92 31.04 -0.71
N LYS A 746 -55.06 31.01 -0.02
CA LYS A 746 -55.08 30.99 1.45
C LYS A 746 -54.46 29.73 2.05
N SER A 747 -54.69 28.56 1.44
CA SER A 747 -54.08 27.31 1.88
C SER A 747 -52.56 27.30 1.62
N MET A 748 -52.15 27.73 0.45
CA MET A 748 -50.74 27.84 0.07
C MET A 748 -49.99 28.90 0.88
N GLN A 749 -50.63 30.03 1.20
CA GLN A 749 -50.04 31.05 2.06
C GLN A 749 -49.75 30.51 3.45
N ARG A 750 -50.65 29.67 4.03
CA ARG A 750 -50.41 29.01 5.31
C ARG A 750 -49.18 28.09 5.29
N LEU A 751 -48.95 27.43 4.14
CA LEU A 751 -47.76 26.59 3.96
C LEU A 751 -46.48 27.42 3.86
N GLY A 752 -46.51 28.55 3.17
CA GLY A 752 -45.41 29.51 3.09
C GLY A 752 -45.05 30.13 4.44
N ASP A 753 -46.12 30.67 5.17
CA ASP A 753 -45.95 31.27 6.50
C ASP A 753 -45.39 30.28 7.56
N ALA A 754 -45.72 28.99 7.47
CA ALA A 754 -45.18 27.93 8.33
C ALA A 754 -43.68 27.70 8.10
N GLU A 755 -43.16 27.93 6.89
CA GLU A 755 -41.72 27.83 6.56
C GLU A 755 -40.94 29.09 6.95
N GLU A 756 -41.54 30.29 6.77
CA GLU A 756 -40.91 31.56 7.19
C GLU A 756 -40.63 31.62 8.69
N ALA A 757 -41.48 30.98 9.51
CA ALA A 757 -41.27 30.84 10.93
C ALA A 757 -40.10 29.92 11.31
N ALA A 758 -39.65 29.06 10.37
CA ALA A 758 -38.57 28.11 10.59
C ALA A 758 -37.18 28.62 10.12
N ASP A 759 -37.14 29.56 9.16
CA ASP A 759 -35.85 30.01 8.59
C ASP A 759 -35.88 31.51 8.20
N ALA A 760 -35.47 32.39 9.12
CA ALA A 760 -35.46 33.83 8.95
C ALA A 760 -34.38 34.39 7.99
N SER A 761 -33.67 33.57 7.24
CA SER A 761 -32.42 33.98 6.54
C SER A 761 -32.43 33.88 5.00
N GLN A 762 -33.51 33.42 4.36
CA GLN A 762 -33.51 33.31 2.89
C GLN A 762 -34.82 33.83 2.25
N GLY A 763 -34.64 34.51 1.13
CA GLY A 763 -35.61 35.27 0.41
C GLY A 763 -36.99 34.59 0.20
N ASN A 764 -38.03 35.34 0.54
CA ASN A 764 -39.42 34.95 0.46
C ASN A 764 -39.82 34.49 -0.94
N VAL A 765 -40.24 33.24 -1.06
CA VAL A 765 -41.01 32.79 -2.21
C VAL A 765 -42.43 33.34 -2.00
N SER A 766 -42.65 34.57 -2.47
CA SER A 766 -44.02 35.16 -2.42
C SER A 766 -44.92 34.39 -3.38
N ILE A 767 -46.00 33.86 -2.86
CA ILE A 767 -47.09 33.26 -3.64
C ILE A 767 -47.57 34.25 -4.70
N ASP A 768 -47.48 35.55 -4.38
CA ASP A 768 -47.84 36.64 -5.26
C ASP A 768 -47.07 36.61 -6.59
N SER A 769 -45.84 36.03 -6.62
CA SER A 769 -45.07 35.92 -7.86
C SER A 769 -45.56 34.79 -8.76
N THR A 770 -45.97 33.65 -8.22
CA THR A 770 -46.38 32.45 -8.99
C THR A 770 -47.84 32.52 -9.40
N PHE A 771 -48.70 33.06 -8.56
CA PHE A 771 -50.13 33.22 -8.83
C PHE A 771 -50.50 34.54 -9.52
N SER A 772 -49.52 35.43 -9.72
CA SER A 772 -49.76 36.77 -10.23
C SER A 772 -50.46 36.78 -11.60
N GLU A 773 -50.07 35.92 -12.57
CA GLU A 773 -50.71 35.82 -13.88
C GLU A 773 -52.11 35.27 -13.76
N LEU A 774 -52.33 34.23 -12.95
CA LEU A 774 -53.64 33.65 -12.70
C LEU A 774 -54.57 34.66 -11.99
N ARG A 775 -54.10 35.28 -10.93
CA ARG A 775 -54.84 36.26 -10.14
C ARG A 775 -55.30 37.48 -11.01
N GLN A 776 -54.34 38.07 -11.70
CA GLN A 776 -54.58 39.15 -12.63
C GLN A 776 -55.51 38.73 -13.74
N SER A 777 -55.50 37.50 -14.24
CA SER A 777 -56.41 36.98 -15.25
C SER A 777 -57.86 36.91 -14.72
N VAL A 778 -58.01 36.39 -13.48
CA VAL A 778 -59.30 36.37 -12.84
C VAL A 778 -59.81 37.79 -12.56
N ASP A 779 -58.95 38.67 -12.04
CA ASP A 779 -59.31 40.08 -11.78
C ASP A 779 -59.68 40.84 -13.06
N LEU A 780 -58.96 40.56 -14.17
CA LEU A 780 -59.23 41.08 -15.48
C LEU A 780 -60.64 40.69 -15.93
N LEU A 781 -61.03 39.41 -15.77
CA LEU A 781 -62.31 38.89 -16.17
C LEU A 781 -63.50 39.42 -15.28
N LYS A 782 -63.22 39.86 -14.06
CA LYS A 782 -64.17 40.47 -13.13
C LYS A 782 -64.43 41.97 -13.36
N LEU A 783 -63.64 42.60 -14.25
CA LEU A 783 -63.86 44.02 -14.55
C LEU A 783 -65.22 44.23 -15.20
N ASP A 784 -65.89 45.24 -14.77
CA ASP A 784 -67.21 45.67 -15.40
C ASP A 784 -66.99 46.30 -16.74
N ASN A 785 -65.85 46.95 -16.98
CA ASN A 785 -65.56 47.61 -18.26
C ASN A 785 -64.11 47.30 -18.68
N TYR A 786 -63.94 46.78 -19.89
CA TYR A 786 -62.63 46.42 -20.44
C TYR A 786 -61.95 47.54 -21.23
N GLU A 787 -62.65 48.73 -21.47
CA GLU A 787 -62.08 49.79 -22.27
C GLU A 787 -60.75 50.31 -21.76
N GLU A 788 -60.62 50.50 -20.45
CA GLU A 788 -59.33 50.95 -19.88
C GLU A 788 -58.20 49.92 -20.09
N TYR A 789 -58.51 48.66 -19.98
CA TYR A 789 -57.53 47.60 -20.25
C TYR A 789 -57.14 47.56 -21.72
N LEU A 790 -58.08 47.70 -22.63
CA LEU A 790 -57.80 47.60 -24.07
C LEU A 790 -57.09 48.84 -24.62
N THR A 791 -57.39 50.06 -24.09
CA THR A 791 -56.92 51.37 -24.64
C THR A 791 -55.69 51.92 -23.89
N ASN A 792 -55.60 51.74 -22.58
CA ASN A 792 -54.59 52.40 -21.75
C ASN A 792 -53.43 51.45 -21.38
N ASN A 793 -52.26 51.63 -22.01
CA ASN A 793 -51.08 50.85 -21.76
C ASN A 793 -50.53 51.03 -20.32
N THR A 794 -50.70 52.24 -19.75
CA THR A 794 -50.22 52.56 -18.40
C THR A 794 -51.02 51.81 -17.35
N TYR A 795 -52.33 51.71 -17.55
CA TYR A 795 -53.25 50.94 -16.71
C TYR A 795 -52.88 49.44 -16.73
N ARG A 796 -52.64 48.92 -17.94
CA ARG A 796 -52.21 47.51 -18.07
C ARG A 796 -50.89 47.23 -17.33
N THR A 797 -49.88 48.04 -17.57
CA THR A 797 -48.58 47.86 -16.94
C THR A 797 -48.58 47.95 -15.43
N ARG A 798 -49.50 48.78 -14.90
CA ARG A 798 -49.67 48.97 -13.46
C ARG A 798 -50.48 47.84 -12.80
N ASN A 799 -51.59 47.43 -13.38
CA ASN A 799 -52.51 46.49 -12.73
C ASN A 799 -52.47 45.07 -13.27
N PHE A 800 -51.98 44.86 -14.48
CA PHE A 800 -51.97 43.60 -15.17
C PHE A 800 -50.62 43.33 -15.82
N SER A 801 -49.54 43.55 -15.06
CA SER A 801 -48.18 43.46 -15.54
C SER A 801 -47.74 42.02 -15.90
N SER A 802 -48.34 41.01 -15.28
CA SER A 802 -48.05 39.61 -15.47
C SER A 802 -48.75 39.01 -16.71
N ILE A 803 -49.84 39.66 -17.20
CA ILE A 803 -50.58 39.15 -18.34
C ILE A 803 -50.04 39.75 -19.63
N LYS A 804 -49.69 38.91 -20.60
CA LYS A 804 -49.42 39.38 -21.97
C LYS A 804 -50.70 39.90 -22.61
N PHE A 805 -50.65 41.06 -23.26
CA PHE A 805 -51.78 41.72 -23.86
C PHE A 805 -52.64 40.78 -24.78
N GLU A 806 -51.95 39.98 -25.61
CA GLU A 806 -52.60 39.04 -26.50
C GLU A 806 -53.44 37.98 -25.76
N LYS A 807 -52.89 37.42 -24.66
CA LYS A 807 -53.56 36.46 -23.79
C LYS A 807 -54.75 37.09 -23.09
N GLY A 808 -54.61 38.34 -22.58
CA GLY A 808 -55.67 39.04 -21.93
C GLY A 808 -56.88 39.34 -22.89
N VAL A 809 -56.59 39.72 -24.13
CA VAL A 809 -57.62 39.91 -25.18
C VAL A 809 -58.33 38.60 -25.52
N GLN A 810 -57.61 37.49 -25.56
CA GLN A 810 -58.20 36.15 -25.78
C GLN A 810 -59.12 35.75 -24.63
N LEU A 811 -58.74 35.97 -23.39
CA LEU A 811 -59.59 35.71 -22.23
C LEU A 811 -60.87 36.53 -22.24
N ILE A 812 -60.75 37.81 -22.51
CA ILE A 812 -61.90 38.70 -22.62
C ILE A 812 -62.84 38.24 -23.74
N SER A 813 -62.35 37.79 -24.86
CA SER A 813 -63.15 37.34 -26.00
C SER A 813 -64.03 36.10 -25.69
N LYS A 814 -63.76 35.40 -24.63
CA LYS A 814 -64.50 34.19 -24.20
C LYS A 814 -65.60 34.52 -23.18
N MET A 815 -65.67 35.76 -22.66
CA MET A 815 -66.71 36.16 -21.73
C MET A 815 -68.04 36.31 -22.43
N GLN A 816 -69.06 35.54 -21.98
CA GLN A 816 -70.38 35.55 -22.53
C GLN A 816 -71.10 36.86 -22.16
N GLY A 817 -71.76 37.53 -23.16
CA GLY A 817 -72.51 38.75 -22.93
C GLY A 817 -71.69 40.06 -23.05
N ARG A 818 -70.40 40.01 -23.37
CA ARG A 818 -69.50 41.17 -23.50
C ARG A 818 -68.74 41.22 -24.81
N GLU A 819 -69.25 40.51 -25.85
CA GLU A 819 -68.58 40.37 -27.17
C GLU A 819 -68.56 41.75 -27.93
N ASP A 820 -69.46 42.68 -27.59
CA ASP A 820 -69.57 43.97 -28.27
C ASP A 820 -68.40 44.93 -28.04
N ALA A 821 -67.71 44.78 -26.89
CA ALA A 821 -66.55 45.62 -26.54
C ALA A 821 -65.32 45.30 -27.41
N LEU A 822 -65.18 44.06 -27.93
CA LEU A 822 -64.08 43.63 -28.83
C LEU A 822 -64.42 43.96 -30.29
N LEU A 823 -65.70 43.99 -30.69
CA LEU A 823 -66.12 44.33 -32.05
C LEU A 823 -65.95 45.84 -32.32
N ALA A 824 -66.07 46.71 -31.32
CA ALA A 824 -65.75 48.11 -31.46
C ALA A 824 -64.32 48.47 -31.82
N ARG A 825 -63.38 47.62 -31.49
CA ARG A 825 -61.97 47.80 -31.82
C ARG A 825 -61.57 47.28 -33.20
N ASN A 826 -62.14 46.18 -33.69
CA ASN A 826 -61.87 45.64 -35.00
C ASN A 826 -62.37 46.59 -36.15
N SER A 827 -63.21 47.51 -35.88
CA SER A 827 -63.67 48.57 -36.85
C SER A 827 -62.65 49.72 -36.97
N SER A 828 -61.74 49.92 -36.06
CA SER A 828 -60.76 51.02 -36.07
C SER A 828 -59.32 50.64 -36.58
N ILE A 829 -59.06 49.39 -36.96
CA ILE A 829 -57.78 49.00 -37.48
C ILE A 829 -57.98 48.26 -38.83
N HIS A 830 -58.46 49.00 -39.83
CA HIS A 830 -58.33 48.61 -41.22
C HIS A 830 -57.28 49.53 -41.90
N ARG A 831 -56.11 48.84 -42.17
CA ARG A 831 -55.22 49.06 -43.30
C ARG A 831 -53.87 48.49 -42.85
N SER A 832 -53.25 47.48 -43.38
CA SER A 832 -53.28 46.81 -44.71
C SER A 832 -52.58 45.44 -44.62
N PRO A 833 -52.63 44.66 -45.70
CA PRO A 833 -52.53 43.21 -45.60
C PRO A 833 -51.17 42.71 -46.06
N GLN A 834 -50.83 41.53 -45.75
CA GLN A 834 -50.40 40.48 -46.63
C GLN A 834 -49.86 39.23 -45.91
N ARG A 835 -50.58 38.16 -46.17
CA ARG A 835 -50.09 36.81 -46.57
C ARG A 835 -49.17 36.07 -45.67
N SER A 836 -49.34 34.87 -45.37
CA SER A 836 -50.15 33.71 -45.76
C SER A 836 -49.67 32.50 -45.04
N ASN A 837 -50.60 31.62 -44.67
CA ASN A 837 -50.49 30.18 -44.66
C ASN A 837 -49.38 29.54 -43.73
N THR A 838 -49.67 28.60 -43.02
CA THR A 838 -50.50 27.43 -42.86
C THR A 838 -50.13 26.59 -41.69
N THR A 839 -51.13 26.19 -41.02
CA THR A 839 -51.36 24.86 -40.43
C THR A 839 -50.31 24.15 -39.58
N ASN A 840 -50.80 23.86 -38.40
CA ASN A 840 -50.74 22.57 -37.69
C ASN A 840 -49.42 22.13 -37.06
N SER A 841 -49.42 22.09 -35.83
CA SER A 841 -49.75 21.00 -34.94
C SER A 841 -49.09 21.25 -33.57
N ILE A 842 -49.92 21.19 -32.64
CA ILE A 842 -49.58 21.18 -31.23
C ILE A 842 -48.87 19.88 -30.94
N SER A 843 -47.65 19.98 -30.45
CA SER A 843 -47.10 18.90 -29.64
C SER A 843 -46.42 19.53 -28.46
N HIS A 844 -46.96 19.17 -27.31
CA HIS A 844 -46.40 19.49 -26.02
C HIS A 844 -44.94 18.99 -25.88
N SER A 845 -44.03 19.91 -25.73
CA SER A 845 -42.79 19.61 -25.07
C SER A 845 -42.37 20.84 -24.29
N ILE A 846 -42.74 20.84 -23.03
CA ILE A 846 -42.16 21.76 -22.06
C ILE A 846 -40.72 21.25 -21.79
N SER A 847 -39.81 21.92 -22.44
CA SER A 847 -38.39 21.66 -22.33
C SER A 847 -37.90 22.07 -20.92
N SER A 848 -37.48 21.10 -20.15
CA SER A 848 -36.77 21.23 -18.86
C SER A 848 -35.40 21.95 -18.96
N ARG A 849 -35.18 22.75 -20.02
CA ARG A 849 -33.82 23.32 -20.28
C ARG A 849 -33.52 24.64 -19.56
N ASN A 850 -34.49 25.26 -18.92
CA ASN A 850 -34.23 26.56 -18.28
C ASN A 850 -33.89 26.50 -16.79
N PHE A 851 -34.00 25.34 -16.16
CA PHE A 851 -33.72 25.22 -14.71
C PHE A 851 -32.29 24.88 -14.36
N SER A 852 -31.51 24.35 -15.31
CA SER A 852 -30.10 24.01 -15.04
C SER A 852 -29.16 25.23 -14.98
N ASN A 853 -29.58 26.38 -15.40
CA ASN A 853 -28.75 27.60 -15.39
C ASN A 853 -28.89 28.47 -14.13
N LEU A 854 -29.83 28.11 -13.22
CA LEU A 854 -29.96 28.87 -11.97
C LEU A 854 -29.17 28.31 -10.77
N MET A 855 -28.68 27.09 -10.87
CA MET A 855 -27.92 26.45 -9.79
C MET A 855 -26.40 26.40 -9.98
N GLY A 856 -25.88 26.99 -11.05
CA GLY A 856 -24.46 26.83 -11.46
C GLY A 856 -23.49 27.94 -11.06
N ASN A 857 -23.92 29.01 -10.39
CA ASN A 857 -22.98 30.09 -10.10
C ASN A 857 -23.30 30.78 -8.78
N LYS A 858 -22.80 30.24 -7.68
CA LYS A 858 -22.53 31.02 -6.47
C LYS A 858 -21.44 30.31 -5.63
N TYR A 859 -20.23 30.35 -6.12
CA TYR A 859 -19.03 30.42 -5.30
C TYR A 859 -17.92 31.04 -6.16
N ASN A 860 -17.42 32.13 -5.68
CA ASN A 860 -16.37 33.05 -6.12
C ASN A 860 -16.95 34.32 -6.76
N ASP A 861 -16.88 35.44 -6.10
CA ASP A 861 -15.73 36.32 -6.06
C ASP A 861 -16.04 37.63 -5.37
N GLU A 862 -15.17 38.02 -4.55
CA GLU A 862 -14.82 39.44 -4.30
C GLU A 862 -13.58 39.77 -5.14
N ASP A 863 -13.63 40.74 -5.93
CA ASP A 863 -12.85 41.96 -6.01
C ASP A 863 -12.66 42.53 -7.42
N SER A 864 -12.93 43.86 -7.46
CA SER A 864 -12.33 44.96 -8.25
C SER A 864 -12.73 45.19 -9.72
N THR A 865 -13.44 46.18 -9.83
CA THR A 865 -13.73 47.32 -10.72
C THR A 865 -12.77 47.66 -11.89
N PRO A 866 -13.09 48.68 -12.72
CA PRO A 866 -13.50 48.49 -14.12
C PRO A 866 -12.55 49.26 -15.09
N GLY A 867 -12.68 48.96 -16.38
CA GLY A 867 -11.95 49.77 -17.38
C GLY A 867 -12.14 49.43 -18.85
N LEU A 868 -13.11 50.09 -19.45
CA LEU A 868 -13.03 50.70 -20.81
C LEU A 868 -12.65 49.89 -22.07
N ASN A 869 -13.68 49.73 -22.91
CA ASN A 869 -13.74 50.05 -24.37
C ASN A 869 -12.64 49.55 -25.34
N LEU A 870 -13.05 48.84 -26.35
CA LEU A 870 -13.17 49.25 -27.75
C LEU A 870 -13.16 48.08 -28.74
N ARG A 871 -14.27 47.98 -29.49
CA ARG A 871 -14.41 47.72 -30.96
C ARG A 871 -13.38 46.88 -31.68
N SER A 872 -13.73 45.74 -32.28
CA SER A 872 -14.06 45.64 -33.71
C SER A 872 -14.06 44.18 -34.18
N ASN A 873 -15.12 43.83 -34.83
CA ASN A 873 -15.30 42.68 -35.73
C ASN A 873 -14.68 43.06 -37.10
N PRO A 874 -14.54 42.22 -38.14
CA PRO A 874 -15.01 40.85 -38.39
C PRO A 874 -14.10 39.95 -39.30
N ASN A 875 -14.60 38.72 -39.50
CA ASN A 875 -14.38 37.82 -40.66
C ASN A 875 -13.13 36.93 -40.73
N SER A 876 -13.26 35.64 -40.72
CA SER A 876 -13.53 34.74 -41.90
C SER A 876 -13.25 33.30 -41.56
N ARG A 877 -14.16 32.47 -41.93
CA ARG A 877 -14.05 31.03 -42.14
C ARG A 877 -13.25 30.75 -43.46
N PRO A 878 -12.93 29.49 -43.89
CA PRO A 878 -12.98 28.13 -43.31
C PRO A 878 -11.79 27.23 -43.69
N ALA A 879 -11.82 25.96 -43.31
CA ALA A 879 -11.50 24.77 -44.07
C ALA A 879 -10.66 23.72 -43.30
N SER A 880 -11.24 22.56 -43.07
CA SER A 880 -10.61 21.25 -42.97
C SER A 880 -10.17 20.78 -44.34
N PRO A 881 -9.30 19.76 -44.52
CA PRO A 881 -9.50 18.38 -44.11
C PRO A 881 -8.24 17.54 -43.82
N SER A 882 -8.45 16.35 -43.31
CA SER A 882 -7.54 15.20 -43.25
C SER A 882 -7.21 14.68 -44.69
N PRO A 883 -6.20 13.81 -44.94
CA PRO A 883 -6.09 12.43 -44.43
C PRO A 883 -4.65 11.85 -44.28
N SER A 884 -4.58 10.66 -43.71
CA SER A 884 -3.45 9.71 -43.75
C SER A 884 -3.14 9.22 -45.16
N PRO A 885 -1.95 8.65 -45.45
CA PRO A 885 -1.76 7.20 -45.37
C PRO A 885 -0.34 6.64 -45.10
N ARG A 886 -0.33 5.41 -44.62
CA ARG A 886 0.41 4.19 -44.89
C ARG A 886 1.84 4.19 -45.49
N ALA A 887 2.61 3.25 -44.90
CA ALA A 887 3.46 2.19 -45.49
C ALA A 887 4.95 2.54 -45.73
N ASP A 888 5.85 1.82 -45.31
CA ASP A 888 6.47 0.54 -45.62
C ASP A 888 8.00 0.51 -45.48
N SER A 889 8.47 -0.65 -45.06
CA SER A 889 9.77 -1.29 -45.39
C SER A 889 11.09 -0.71 -44.82
N GLY A 890 11.77 -1.45 -44.00
CA GLY A 890 12.75 -2.37 -44.50
C GLY A 890 14.10 -2.30 -43.82
N ALA A 891 14.53 -3.45 -43.33
CA ALA A 891 15.89 -3.99 -43.39
C ALA A 891 16.96 -3.59 -42.35
N ARG A 892 17.26 -4.59 -41.51
CA ARG A 892 18.59 -5.18 -41.25
C ARG A 892 19.80 -4.29 -40.94
N LEU A 893 20.42 -4.55 -39.82
CA LEU A 893 21.74 -5.22 -39.65
C LEU A 893 22.30 -4.97 -38.23
N SER A 894 22.60 -6.03 -37.55
CA SER A 894 23.60 -6.11 -36.44
C SER A 894 25.01 -6.18 -37.10
N PRO A 895 26.13 -6.22 -36.37
CA PRO A 895 26.42 -6.35 -34.94
C PRO A 895 27.57 -5.45 -34.44
N GLY A 896 27.85 -5.49 -33.12
CA GLY A 896 29.10 -4.94 -32.62
C GLY A 896 29.26 -5.14 -31.11
N LEU A 897 30.02 -6.16 -30.77
CA LEU A 897 30.56 -6.44 -29.44
C LEU A 897 31.28 -5.23 -28.81
N ALA A 898 31.05 -4.97 -27.55
CA ALA A 898 32.12 -4.57 -26.63
C ALA A 898 31.73 -4.94 -25.18
N SER A 899 32.50 -5.87 -24.68
CA SER A 899 32.61 -6.28 -23.28
C SER A 899 33.00 -5.11 -22.39
N THR A 900 32.29 -4.92 -21.29
CA THR A 900 32.88 -4.38 -20.06
C THR A 900 32.25 -5.04 -18.87
N THR A 901 33.04 -5.88 -18.24
CA THR A 901 32.87 -6.39 -16.89
C THR A 901 32.77 -5.22 -15.91
N GLY A 902 31.63 -5.08 -15.29
CA GLY A 902 31.42 -4.19 -14.15
C GLY A 902 30.71 -4.96 -13.04
N SER A 903 31.41 -5.23 -11.98
CA SER A 903 30.93 -5.86 -10.76
C SER A 903 29.74 -5.08 -10.21
N ILE A 904 28.60 -5.75 -10.07
CA ILE A 904 27.44 -5.24 -9.35
C ILE A 904 27.56 -5.69 -7.90
N THR A 905 28.28 -4.91 -7.11
CA THR A 905 28.07 -4.83 -5.66
C THR A 905 27.59 -3.42 -5.35
N GLY A 906 26.36 -3.14 -5.77
CA GLY A 906 25.65 -1.93 -5.38
C GLY A 906 24.61 -2.29 -4.35
N SER A 907 24.86 -1.96 -3.10
CA SER A 907 23.92 -2.12 -2.01
C SER A 907 22.59 -1.44 -2.35
N ARG A 908 21.47 -2.03 -1.95
CA ARG A 908 20.10 -1.48 -2.03
C ARG A 908 19.97 -0.02 -1.53
N LEU A 909 20.91 0.45 -0.72
CA LEU A 909 21.01 1.82 -0.24
C LEU A 909 21.24 2.88 -1.35
N ALA A 910 21.86 2.52 -2.48
CA ALA A 910 22.13 3.46 -3.57
C ALA A 910 20.89 3.74 -4.45
N GLN A 911 19.95 2.82 -4.54
CA GLN A 911 18.71 3.02 -5.31
C GLN A 911 17.70 3.91 -4.55
N PHE A 912 17.66 3.85 -3.22
CA PHE A 912 16.81 4.71 -2.41
C PHE A 912 17.32 6.15 -2.30
N ALA A 913 18.62 6.36 -2.33
CA ALA A 913 19.21 7.71 -2.32
C ALA A 913 18.95 8.51 -3.62
N GLY A 914 18.69 7.83 -4.73
CA GLY A 914 18.34 8.44 -6.01
C GLY A 914 16.94 9.07 -6.05
N SER A 915 15.98 8.47 -5.37
CA SER A 915 14.60 8.99 -5.30
C SER A 915 14.46 10.23 -4.41
N PHE A 916 15.30 10.35 -3.38
CA PHE A 916 15.27 11.53 -2.50
C PHE A 916 15.96 12.77 -3.08
N LYS A 917 16.83 12.60 -4.08
CA LYS A 917 17.49 13.74 -4.73
C LYS A 917 16.63 14.46 -5.77
N GLN A 918 15.56 13.84 -6.27
CA GLN A 918 14.68 14.50 -7.24
C GLN A 918 13.58 15.37 -6.62
N ASN A 919 13.26 15.17 -5.34
CA ASN A 919 12.24 15.98 -4.65
C ASN A 919 12.79 17.19 -3.87
N GLY A 920 14.10 17.40 -3.89
CA GLY A 920 14.76 18.50 -3.17
C GLY A 920 15.14 19.73 -4.00
N GLN A 921 14.82 19.76 -5.29
CA GLN A 921 15.26 20.84 -6.20
C GLN A 921 14.16 21.77 -6.71
N ASN A 922 12.91 21.61 -6.25
CA ASN A 922 11.80 22.48 -6.72
C ASN A 922 11.28 23.51 -5.70
N ASP A 923 11.92 23.66 -4.54
CA ASP A 923 11.51 24.69 -3.57
C ASP A 923 12.61 25.73 -3.31
N GLN A 924 13.15 26.32 -4.36
CA GLN A 924 13.86 27.60 -4.27
C GLN A 924 13.62 28.41 -5.53
N ASN A 925 12.44 29.02 -5.63
CA ASN A 925 12.20 30.26 -6.32
C ASN A 925 10.78 30.76 -6.00
N GLY A 926 10.71 31.78 -5.16
CA GLY A 926 9.49 32.53 -4.90
C GLY A 926 9.41 32.97 -3.45
N GLU A 927 9.84 34.17 -3.21
CA GLU A 927 9.79 35.08 -2.06
C GLU A 927 8.90 34.67 -0.88
#